data_afdd65fd180dd5d54b01a9b4653adbbd
#
_entry.id   afdd65fd180dd5d54b01a9b4653adbbd
#
_cell.length_a   1.000
_cell.length_b   1.000
_cell.length_c   1.000
_cell.angle_alpha   90.00
_cell.angle_beta   90.00
_cell.angle_gamma   90.00
#
_symmetry.space_group_name_H-M   'P 1'
#
loop_
_entity.id
_entity.type
_entity.pdbx_description
1 polymer ?
#
loop_
_entity_poly.entity_id
_entity_poly.type
_entity_poly.pdbx_seq_one_letter_code
_entity_poly.pdbx_strand_id
1 'polypeptide(L)'
;MHLSTPALPSLESSRVTRYFLQIFVAAICLASLPGLAGAQANVQGQWQTLPNPMPINPVHAALLRNGKVLVVSGSGNLPSNTNFQAGMFDPQTNTVTTQPVGWDMFCNGMVVLPDGRALINGGTLQYDPFHGELRSAVYDLTTGAFTDVQSMAHGRWYPTVTNLGDGTVMTFSGLDENGSTNTTVEIYAVSTGWSTPIGSPFTPPLYPRMSVLPDGKVFYSGSTAQSRLFDPVAKTWSGVIATTNYGGTRTYGTSVLLPLTPANNYKPVVMIMGGGNPSTATTELIDLSAATPKWTNGPPMSEPRIEMNATILPNGKIIALGGSLNDEDTGTASLNADLYDPATNTFSSVGMNVFARLYHSNSLLLPDGTVWVAGGNPARGTYEQHMEIYSPAYLFNPDGTLATRPAITGVPSSGIGYGSAFQVQTPDAASITSVVLMRPGAPTHAFDMEQRLVAMNFTAGSGLLNVTAPSNGNIAPPGYYMLFILNSSGVPSVAQFVQLTPAPGDQPPTGTITSPASDVTITVGQSVFFAGSGSDPDGTVTAYSWSFPGGNPSTSSLATPGNVIYNTPGTFAATLTVTDNAGLTDPNPPSRMITVNPAPDFSISATPSSQIVVRTTSTSFSVTISSANGFSGTVSLNVSGLPSNATASFSDPLVTGSGSSTLTVTPALSTPPGIYTLTITGTSGGLSHSVNVTLMVI
;
A
#
# COMPACT_ATOMS: atom_id res chain seq x y z
N MET A 1 20.66 -89.70 40.66
CA MET A 1 22.09 -89.79 40.39
C MET A 1 22.57 -88.43 40.14
N HIS A 2 23.50 -87.98 40.91
CA HIS A 2 24.21 -86.74 41.11
C HIS A 2 24.03 -85.59 40.09
N LEU A 3 23.50 -84.52 40.64
CA LEU A 3 23.56 -83.16 40.24
C LEU A 3 24.95 -82.53 40.41
N SER A 4 25.42 -81.79 39.49
CA SER A 4 26.51 -80.81 39.69
C SER A 4 26.09 -79.51 39.10
N THR A 5 25.88 -78.52 39.97
CA THR A 5 25.77 -77.09 39.60
C THR A 5 27.15 -76.51 39.25
N PRO A 6 27.23 -75.61 38.24
CA PRO A 6 28.39 -74.75 38.12
C PRO A 6 28.08 -73.35 38.64
N ALA A 7 29.11 -72.81 39.25
CA ALA A 7 29.16 -71.52 39.94
C ALA A 7 29.02 -70.33 39.02
N LEU A 8 28.46 -69.25 39.51
CA LEU A 8 28.45 -67.86 38.97
C LEU A 8 29.89 -67.28 39.05
N PRO A 9 30.33 -66.54 38.01
CA PRO A 9 31.48 -65.65 38.18
C PRO A 9 30.97 -64.27 38.65
N SER A 10 31.66 -63.78 39.64
CA SER A 10 31.52 -62.49 40.26
C SER A 10 32.11 -61.37 39.43
N LEU A 11 31.43 -60.21 39.46
CA LEU A 11 31.99 -58.87 39.41
C LEU A 11 32.62 -58.32 38.10
N GLU A 12 31.81 -57.51 37.41
CA GLU A 12 32.32 -56.25 36.82
C GLU A 12 31.25 -55.13 36.92
N SER A 13 30.87 -54.75 38.17
CA SER A 13 29.94 -53.64 38.41
C SER A 13 30.65 -52.28 38.60
N SER A 14 31.97 -52.18 38.42
CA SER A 14 32.73 -50.98 38.78
C SER A 14 33.04 -50.01 37.60
N ARG A 15 32.85 -50.47 36.35
CA ARG A 15 33.15 -49.59 35.17
C ARG A 15 31.91 -48.86 34.67
N VAL A 16 30.73 -49.46 34.72
CA VAL A 16 29.49 -48.81 34.24
C VAL A 16 29.06 -47.69 35.19
N THR A 17 29.21 -47.84 36.48
CA THR A 17 28.89 -46.82 37.48
C THR A 17 29.78 -45.56 37.37
N ARG A 18 31.07 -45.74 36.98
CA ARG A 18 31.96 -44.60 36.77
C ARG A 18 31.65 -43.82 35.47
N TYR A 19 31.17 -44.49 34.41
CA TYR A 19 30.75 -43.80 33.18
C TYR A 19 29.41 -43.06 33.38
N PHE A 20 28.45 -43.63 34.10
CA PHE A 20 27.21 -42.93 34.43
C PHE A 20 27.44 -41.73 35.36
N LEU A 21 28.35 -41.82 36.30
CA LEU A 21 28.67 -40.71 37.20
C LEU A 21 29.43 -39.58 36.45
N GLN A 22 30.29 -39.91 35.50
CA GLN A 22 30.98 -38.91 34.67
C GLN A 22 30.06 -38.22 33.65
N ILE A 23 29.10 -38.96 33.08
CA ILE A 23 28.06 -38.36 32.20
C ILE A 23 27.07 -37.52 33.03
N PHE A 24 26.71 -37.93 34.25
CA PHE A 24 25.83 -37.13 35.11
C PHE A 24 26.53 -35.88 35.66
N VAL A 25 27.81 -35.92 35.97
CA VAL A 25 28.58 -34.74 36.38
C VAL A 25 28.85 -33.84 35.22
N ALA A 26 29.07 -34.34 33.99
CA ALA A 26 29.19 -33.52 32.77
C ALA A 26 27.82 -32.89 32.38
N ALA A 27 26.68 -33.62 32.55
CA ALA A 27 25.35 -33.08 32.32
C ALA A 27 24.93 -32.05 33.39
N ILE A 28 25.31 -32.23 34.66
CA ILE A 28 25.05 -31.26 35.73
C ILE A 28 25.95 -30.04 35.60
N CYS A 29 27.19 -30.17 35.12
CA CYS A 29 28.05 -29.01 34.82
C CYS A 29 27.59 -28.23 33.55
N LEU A 30 26.89 -28.86 32.58
CA LEU A 30 26.27 -28.14 31.46
C LEU A 30 24.93 -27.49 31.86
N ALA A 31 24.21 -28.02 32.86
CA ALA A 31 22.96 -27.43 33.34
C ALA A 31 23.14 -26.29 34.35
N SER A 32 24.37 -26.00 34.80
CA SER A 32 24.68 -24.99 35.82
C SER A 32 25.58 -23.85 35.33
N LEU A 33 25.66 -23.62 33.99
CA LEU A 33 26.32 -22.44 33.41
C LEU A 33 25.30 -21.50 32.77
N PRO A 34 24.62 -20.64 33.56
CA PRO A 34 23.84 -19.55 32.98
C PRO A 34 24.70 -18.48 32.28
N GLY A 35 26.04 -18.63 32.32
CA GLY A 35 26.99 -17.68 31.76
C GLY A 35 27.39 -17.88 30.29
N LEU A 36 27.16 -19.06 29.68
CA LEU A 36 27.60 -19.30 28.30
C LEU A 36 26.63 -18.77 27.23
N ALA A 37 25.32 -18.74 27.51
CA ALA A 37 24.33 -18.12 26.60
C ALA A 37 24.40 -16.59 26.64
N GLY A 38 24.73 -15.97 27.77
CA GLY A 38 24.95 -14.53 27.91
C GLY A 38 26.29 -14.05 27.30
N ALA A 39 27.33 -14.89 27.33
CA ALA A 39 28.66 -14.52 26.83
C ALA A 39 28.78 -14.43 25.29
N GLN A 40 27.74 -14.80 24.53
CA GLN A 40 27.69 -14.65 23.06
C GLN A 40 26.79 -13.51 22.58
N ALA A 41 25.96 -12.93 23.45
CA ALA A 41 25.01 -11.89 23.07
C ALA A 41 25.68 -10.64 22.49
N ASN A 42 26.88 -10.28 22.97
CA ASN A 42 27.68 -9.18 22.43
C ASN A 42 28.34 -9.48 21.07
N VAL A 43 28.25 -10.71 20.56
CA VAL A 43 28.81 -11.14 19.25
C VAL A 43 27.68 -11.46 18.28
N GLN A 44 26.68 -12.22 18.70
CA GLN A 44 25.61 -12.73 17.84
C GLN A 44 24.26 -12.07 18.10
N GLY A 45 24.12 -11.23 19.15
CA GLY A 45 22.81 -10.74 19.59
C GLY A 45 22.03 -11.84 20.30
N GLN A 46 20.72 -11.61 20.45
CA GLN A 46 19.82 -12.51 21.13
C GLN A 46 18.46 -12.57 20.45
N TRP A 47 17.92 -13.77 20.26
CA TRP A 47 16.59 -14.02 19.76
C TRP A 47 15.61 -14.28 20.91
N GLN A 48 14.41 -13.72 20.81
CA GLN A 48 13.33 -13.91 21.78
C GLN A 48 12.00 -14.11 21.06
N THR A 49 11.30 -15.20 21.37
CA THR A 49 9.90 -15.38 20.93
C THR A 49 8.97 -14.54 21.81
N LEU A 50 8.07 -13.81 21.18
CA LEU A 50 7.05 -13.04 21.87
C LEU A 50 5.91 -13.93 22.37
N PRO A 51 5.31 -13.61 23.52
CA PRO A 51 4.31 -14.50 24.15
C PRO A 51 2.96 -14.50 23.42
N ASN A 52 2.61 -13.43 22.70
CA ASN A 52 1.34 -13.31 21.99
C ASN A 52 1.52 -13.60 20.51
N PRO A 53 0.68 -14.47 19.91
CA PRO A 53 0.74 -14.74 18.48
C PRO A 53 0.16 -13.58 17.66
N MET A 54 0.56 -13.51 16.39
CA MET A 54 -0.05 -12.64 15.39
C MET A 54 -1.41 -13.21 14.97
N PRO A 55 -2.53 -12.50 15.15
CA PRO A 55 -3.87 -13.04 14.89
C PRO A 55 -4.26 -13.05 13.40
N ILE A 56 -3.51 -12.37 12.54
CA ILE A 56 -3.71 -12.28 11.10
C ILE A 56 -2.39 -12.54 10.37
N ASN A 57 -2.45 -12.99 9.11
CA ASN A 57 -1.23 -13.17 8.30
C ASN A 57 -0.57 -11.81 8.05
N PRO A 58 0.65 -11.54 8.52
CA PRO A 58 1.31 -10.25 8.35
C PRO A 58 1.92 -10.11 6.95
N VAL A 59 1.09 -10.09 5.91
CA VAL A 59 1.53 -10.06 4.50
C VAL A 59 2.32 -8.80 4.16
N HIS A 60 1.88 -7.64 4.63
CA HIS A 60 2.55 -6.36 4.48
C HIS A 60 2.58 -5.63 5.81
N ALA A 61 3.72 -5.12 6.22
CA ALA A 61 3.88 -4.39 7.47
C ALA A 61 4.50 -3.01 7.22
N ALA A 62 4.18 -2.01 8.05
CA ALA A 62 4.83 -0.69 8.02
C ALA A 62 4.99 -0.13 9.44
N LEU A 63 6.17 0.38 9.77
CA LEU A 63 6.40 1.07 11.03
C LEU A 63 5.88 2.51 10.93
N LEU A 64 4.99 2.88 11.84
CA LEU A 64 4.42 4.23 11.90
C LEU A 64 5.16 5.14 12.91
N ARG A 65 5.00 6.45 12.77
CA ARG A 65 5.67 7.47 13.59
C ARG A 65 5.39 7.41 15.11
N ASN A 66 4.44 6.61 15.54
CA ASN A 66 4.18 6.33 16.96
C ASN A 66 4.89 5.07 17.49
N GLY A 67 5.76 4.45 16.68
CA GLY A 67 6.49 3.23 17.02
C GLY A 67 5.68 1.94 16.92
N LYS A 68 4.43 1.99 16.45
CA LYS A 68 3.59 0.81 16.22
C LYS A 68 3.69 0.34 14.77
N VAL A 69 3.41 -0.95 14.55
CA VAL A 69 3.48 -1.58 13.23
C VAL A 69 2.06 -1.79 12.70
N LEU A 70 1.73 -1.11 11.59
CA LEU A 70 0.54 -1.42 10.81
C LEU A 70 0.79 -2.69 10.01
N VAL A 71 -0.12 -3.64 10.10
CA VAL A 71 -0.09 -4.91 9.35
C VAL A 71 -1.33 -4.97 8.47
N VAL A 72 -1.15 -5.20 7.17
CA VAL A 72 -2.24 -5.35 6.21
C VAL A 72 -2.24 -6.77 5.67
N SER A 73 -3.28 -7.51 6.01
CA SER A 73 -3.46 -8.92 5.65
C SER A 73 -4.40 -9.14 4.46
N GLY A 74 -5.43 -8.29 4.33
CA GLY A 74 -6.53 -8.56 3.42
C GLY A 74 -7.20 -9.89 3.75
N SER A 75 -7.36 -10.76 2.75
CA SER A 75 -7.85 -12.15 2.91
C SER A 75 -6.84 -13.10 3.55
N GLY A 76 -5.56 -12.70 3.69
CA GLY A 76 -4.49 -13.52 4.25
C GLY A 76 -4.06 -14.71 3.40
N ASN A 77 -4.22 -14.63 2.06
CA ASN A 77 -3.98 -15.71 1.09
C ASN A 77 -5.01 -16.86 1.14
N LEU A 78 -6.21 -16.58 1.63
CA LEU A 78 -7.31 -17.55 1.68
C LEU A 78 -8.47 -17.06 0.80
N PRO A 79 -8.67 -17.60 -0.43
CA PRO A 79 -9.68 -17.10 -1.39
C PRO A 79 -11.11 -17.10 -0.89
N SER A 80 -11.45 -18.00 0.04
CA SER A 80 -12.78 -18.09 0.65
C SER A 80 -13.01 -17.09 1.77
N ASN A 81 -11.95 -16.37 2.22
CA ASN A 81 -12.06 -15.39 3.30
C ASN A 81 -12.55 -14.05 2.74
N THR A 82 -13.78 -13.68 3.13
CA THR A 82 -14.41 -12.40 2.79
C THR A 82 -14.35 -11.38 3.94
N ASN A 83 -13.76 -11.76 5.08
CA ASN A 83 -13.53 -10.87 6.22
C ASN A 83 -12.10 -10.33 6.16
N PHE A 84 -11.88 -9.33 5.31
CA PHE A 84 -10.57 -8.73 5.10
C PHE A 84 -10.12 -7.94 6.31
N GLN A 85 -8.86 -8.13 6.72
CA GLN A 85 -8.33 -7.60 7.98
C GLN A 85 -7.05 -6.80 7.79
N ALA A 86 -6.90 -5.79 8.64
CA ALA A 86 -5.64 -5.15 9.00
C ALA A 86 -5.47 -5.18 10.52
N GLY A 87 -4.26 -4.96 11.00
CA GLY A 87 -3.95 -4.95 12.43
C GLY A 87 -2.91 -3.91 12.80
N MET A 88 -2.88 -3.56 14.08
CA MET A 88 -1.87 -2.68 14.66
C MET A 88 -1.15 -3.46 15.77
N PHE A 89 0.13 -3.76 15.56
CA PHE A 89 1.00 -4.35 16.57
C PHE A 89 1.67 -3.23 17.39
N ASP A 90 1.56 -3.32 18.70
CA ASP A 90 2.24 -2.43 19.64
C ASP A 90 3.42 -3.19 20.29
N PRO A 91 4.67 -2.87 19.91
CA PRO A 91 5.85 -3.54 20.47
C PRO A 91 6.06 -3.31 21.97
N GLN A 92 5.53 -2.21 22.54
CA GLN A 92 5.70 -1.91 23.96
C GLN A 92 4.83 -2.77 24.85
N THR A 93 3.62 -3.08 24.40
CA THR A 93 2.66 -3.90 25.15
C THR A 93 2.58 -5.33 24.65
N ASN A 94 3.23 -5.61 23.53
CA ASN A 94 3.15 -6.88 22.79
C ASN A 94 1.70 -7.29 22.48
N THR A 95 0.88 -6.33 22.04
CA THR A 95 -0.54 -6.56 21.71
C THR A 95 -0.80 -6.27 20.24
N VAL A 96 -1.74 -7.00 19.65
CA VAL A 96 -2.25 -6.75 18.29
C VAL A 96 -3.74 -6.46 18.37
N THR A 97 -4.16 -5.33 17.81
CA THR A 97 -5.58 -5.03 17.58
C THR A 97 -5.89 -5.15 16.10
N THR A 98 -7.00 -5.79 15.75
CA THR A 98 -7.41 -5.96 14.35
C THR A 98 -8.64 -5.13 14.02
N GLN A 99 -8.77 -4.78 12.73
CA GLN A 99 -9.93 -4.08 12.20
C GLN A 99 -10.23 -4.54 10.77
N PRO A 100 -11.50 -4.53 10.33
CA PRO A 100 -11.87 -4.84 8.96
C PRO A 100 -11.36 -3.77 8.00
N VAL A 101 -11.12 -4.17 6.74
CA VAL A 101 -10.82 -3.25 5.63
C VAL A 101 -11.84 -3.41 4.50
N GLY A 102 -12.01 -2.36 3.70
CA GLY A 102 -13.11 -2.23 2.75
C GLY A 102 -13.02 -3.11 1.50
N TRP A 103 -11.84 -3.68 1.19
CA TRP A 103 -11.61 -4.61 0.07
C TRP A 103 -10.46 -5.55 0.39
N ASP A 104 -10.21 -6.52 -0.48
CA ASP A 104 -9.08 -7.44 -0.29
C ASP A 104 -7.75 -6.77 -0.61
N MET A 105 -7.14 -6.19 0.43
CA MET A 105 -5.80 -5.60 0.37
C MET A 105 -4.68 -6.64 0.36
N PHE A 106 -4.96 -7.92 0.13
CA PHE A 106 -3.93 -8.94 0.03
C PHE A 106 -3.00 -8.66 -1.13
N CYS A 107 -1.68 -8.68 -0.88
CA CYS A 107 -0.64 -8.41 -1.87
C CYS A 107 -0.70 -6.99 -2.49
N ASN A 108 -1.01 -6.00 -1.65
CA ASN A 108 -0.99 -4.58 -1.99
C ASN A 108 0.43 -3.99 -2.06
N GLY A 109 0.52 -2.74 -2.53
CA GLY A 109 1.67 -1.86 -2.27
C GLY A 109 1.39 -0.94 -1.09
N MET A 110 2.39 -0.70 -0.23
CA MET A 110 2.25 0.18 0.93
C MET A 110 3.51 1.00 1.18
N VAL A 111 3.33 2.29 1.49
CA VAL A 111 4.40 3.20 1.94
C VAL A 111 3.84 4.17 2.98
N VAL A 112 4.74 4.78 3.77
CA VAL A 112 4.38 5.88 4.67
C VAL A 112 4.62 7.22 3.95
N LEU A 113 3.55 8.00 3.79
CA LEU A 113 3.55 9.33 3.18
C LEU A 113 4.35 10.35 4.02
N PRO A 114 4.74 11.49 3.43
CA PRO A 114 5.44 12.56 4.16
C PRO A 114 4.70 13.08 5.40
N ASP A 115 3.39 13.05 5.42
CA ASP A 115 2.54 13.46 6.54
C ASP A 115 2.37 12.38 7.64
N GLY A 116 2.92 11.19 7.41
CA GLY A 116 2.89 10.05 8.34
C GLY A 116 1.69 9.13 8.22
N ARG A 117 0.78 9.36 7.27
CA ARG A 117 -0.27 8.40 6.89
C ARG A 117 0.33 7.27 6.06
N ALA A 118 -0.21 6.06 6.15
CA ALA A 118 0.19 4.99 5.25
C ALA A 118 -0.73 4.98 4.02
N LEU A 119 -0.15 5.03 2.82
CA LEU A 119 -0.85 4.82 1.55
C LEU A 119 -0.80 3.35 1.20
N ILE A 120 -1.96 2.77 0.93
CA ILE A 120 -2.14 1.40 0.46
C ILE A 120 -2.77 1.48 -0.93
N ASN A 121 -2.20 0.78 -1.92
CA ASN A 121 -2.75 0.74 -3.26
C ASN A 121 -2.76 -0.67 -3.85
N GLY A 122 -3.80 -0.99 -4.59
CA GLY A 122 -3.97 -2.31 -5.18
C GLY A 122 -4.39 -3.38 -4.18
N GLY A 123 -4.09 -4.62 -4.48
CA GLY A 123 -4.52 -5.80 -3.76
C GLY A 123 -5.20 -6.79 -4.70
N THR A 124 -5.99 -7.69 -4.17
CA THR A 124 -6.63 -8.78 -4.92
C THR A 124 -8.07 -8.43 -5.29
N LEU A 125 -8.34 -8.28 -6.58
CA LEU A 125 -9.70 -8.15 -7.12
C LEU A 125 -10.34 -9.52 -7.32
N GLN A 126 -9.55 -10.51 -7.75
CA GLN A 126 -9.99 -11.88 -8.02
C GLN A 126 -8.85 -12.88 -7.75
N TYR A 127 -9.21 -14.10 -7.31
CA TYR A 127 -8.32 -15.26 -7.20
C TYR A 127 -8.51 -16.23 -8.36
N ASP A 128 -7.40 -16.88 -8.71
CA ASP A 128 -7.26 -18.03 -9.60
C ASP A 128 -8.08 -17.97 -10.92
N PRO A 129 -7.66 -17.14 -11.90
CA PRO A 129 -6.41 -16.38 -11.96
C PRO A 129 -6.47 -15.08 -11.14
N PHE A 130 -5.30 -14.62 -10.69
CA PHE A 130 -5.22 -13.36 -9.93
C PHE A 130 -5.45 -12.15 -10.83
N HIS A 131 -6.29 -11.24 -10.34
CA HIS A 131 -6.52 -9.92 -10.93
C HIS A 131 -6.24 -8.84 -9.89
N GLY A 132 -5.70 -7.72 -10.33
CA GLY A 132 -5.32 -6.60 -9.47
C GLY A 132 -6.47 -5.64 -9.20
N GLU A 133 -6.56 -5.19 -7.94
CA GLU A 133 -7.47 -4.15 -7.49
C GLU A 133 -6.91 -2.77 -7.89
N LEU A 134 -7.78 -1.84 -8.28
CA LEU A 134 -7.40 -0.47 -8.65
C LEU A 134 -7.58 0.56 -7.52
N ARG A 135 -8.22 0.17 -6.41
CA ARG A 135 -8.48 1.05 -5.27
C ARG A 135 -7.21 1.44 -4.54
N SER A 136 -7.27 2.60 -3.90
CA SER A 136 -6.24 3.08 -3.00
C SER A 136 -6.90 3.67 -1.74
N ALA A 137 -6.23 3.54 -0.61
CA ALA A 137 -6.66 4.15 0.66
C ALA A 137 -5.47 4.70 1.43
N VAL A 138 -5.74 5.62 2.33
CA VAL A 138 -4.79 6.05 3.34
C VAL A 138 -5.26 5.58 4.71
N TYR A 139 -4.33 5.07 5.52
CA TYR A 139 -4.54 4.84 6.93
C TYR A 139 -4.03 6.05 7.71
N ASP A 140 -4.91 6.67 8.50
CA ASP A 140 -4.56 7.81 9.34
C ASP A 140 -4.41 7.36 10.80
N LEU A 141 -3.22 7.55 11.34
CA LEU A 141 -2.88 7.20 12.72
C LEU A 141 -3.72 7.97 13.76
N THR A 142 -4.18 9.18 13.42
CA THR A 142 -4.94 10.04 14.33
C THR A 142 -6.37 9.54 14.51
N THR A 143 -6.98 9.08 13.41
CA THR A 143 -8.35 8.52 13.42
C THR A 143 -8.36 7.01 13.65
N GLY A 144 -7.24 6.32 13.38
CA GLY A 144 -7.14 4.87 13.39
C GLY A 144 -7.93 4.19 12.25
N ALA A 145 -8.24 4.91 11.19
CA ALA A 145 -9.14 4.44 10.13
C ALA A 145 -8.48 4.48 8.74
N PHE A 146 -8.96 3.59 7.86
CA PHE A 146 -8.69 3.64 6.42
C PHE A 146 -9.72 4.55 5.75
N THR A 147 -9.24 5.39 4.83
CA THR A 147 -10.10 6.26 4.01
C THR A 147 -9.70 6.07 2.55
N ASP A 148 -10.67 5.76 1.69
CA ASP A 148 -10.43 5.61 0.26
C ASP A 148 -9.96 6.95 -0.32
N VAL A 149 -8.98 6.88 -1.21
CA VAL A 149 -8.52 8.00 -2.04
C VAL A 149 -8.75 7.68 -3.50
N GLN A 150 -8.34 8.57 -4.41
CA GLN A 150 -8.49 8.34 -5.84
C GLN A 150 -7.90 6.97 -6.22
N SER A 151 -8.65 6.19 -6.99
CA SER A 151 -8.18 4.93 -7.57
C SER A 151 -7.13 5.15 -8.64
N MET A 152 -6.24 4.18 -8.82
CA MET A 152 -5.31 4.12 -9.95
C MET A 152 -6.05 3.95 -11.28
N ALA A 153 -5.39 4.23 -12.38
CA ALA A 153 -5.94 4.00 -13.72
C ALA A 153 -6.09 2.51 -14.05
N HIS A 154 -5.20 1.68 -13.49
CA HIS A 154 -5.20 0.23 -13.69
C HIS A 154 -5.01 -0.50 -12.37
N GLY A 155 -5.61 -1.69 -12.27
CA GLY A 155 -5.43 -2.58 -11.13
C GLY A 155 -3.98 -3.00 -10.92
N ARG A 156 -3.64 -3.34 -9.66
CA ARG A 156 -2.30 -3.83 -9.30
C ARG A 156 -2.38 -4.88 -8.20
N TRP A 157 -2.05 -6.10 -8.57
CA TRP A 157 -1.74 -7.18 -7.63
C TRP A 157 -0.23 -7.39 -7.67
N TYR A 158 0.48 -7.27 -6.54
CA TYR A 158 1.95 -7.28 -6.44
C TYR A 158 2.65 -6.04 -7.05
N PRO A 159 2.21 -4.80 -6.78
CA PRO A 159 2.94 -3.62 -7.19
C PRO A 159 4.09 -3.30 -6.24
N THR A 160 5.15 -2.71 -6.74
CA THR A 160 6.13 -2.00 -5.90
C THR A 160 5.75 -0.54 -5.77
N VAL A 161 5.87 -0.03 -4.55
CA VAL A 161 5.61 1.37 -4.21
C VAL A 161 6.85 1.96 -3.55
N THR A 162 7.21 3.19 -3.88
CA THR A 162 8.36 3.89 -3.27
C THR A 162 8.13 5.40 -3.23
N ASN A 163 8.56 6.04 -2.15
CA ASN A 163 8.55 7.49 -2.00
C ASN A 163 9.64 8.12 -2.87
N LEU A 164 9.31 9.23 -3.55
CA LEU A 164 10.23 10.04 -4.36
C LEU A 164 10.79 11.22 -3.54
N GLY A 165 11.83 11.84 -4.07
CA GLY A 165 12.53 12.93 -3.38
C GLY A 165 11.72 14.22 -3.24
N ASP A 166 10.66 14.39 -4.01
CA ASP A 166 9.71 15.52 -3.94
C ASP A 166 8.51 15.25 -3.02
N GLY A 167 8.46 14.06 -2.38
CA GLY A 167 7.36 13.65 -1.51
C GLY A 167 6.19 12.99 -2.22
N THR A 168 6.22 12.85 -3.54
CA THR A 168 5.27 12.02 -4.29
C THR A 168 5.60 10.54 -4.15
N VAL A 169 4.68 9.67 -4.55
CA VAL A 169 4.81 8.22 -4.44
C VAL A 169 4.68 7.58 -5.81
N MET A 170 5.65 6.78 -6.20
CA MET A 170 5.63 5.99 -7.43
C MET A 170 5.09 4.58 -7.16
N THR A 171 4.15 4.10 -7.98
CA THR A 171 3.78 2.67 -8.06
C THR A 171 4.14 2.10 -9.42
N PHE A 172 4.59 0.85 -9.46
CA PHE A 172 5.02 0.17 -10.69
C PHE A 172 4.73 -1.32 -10.67
N SER A 173 4.34 -1.89 -11.82
CA SER A 173 4.07 -3.30 -12.01
C SER A 173 2.80 -3.82 -11.31
N GLY A 174 2.74 -5.12 -11.09
CA GLY A 174 1.60 -5.89 -10.62
C GLY A 174 0.80 -6.51 -11.77
N LEU A 175 -0.18 -7.36 -11.44
CA LEU A 175 -1.22 -7.75 -12.40
C LEU A 175 -2.32 -6.69 -12.42
N ASP A 176 -2.84 -6.38 -13.60
CA ASP A 176 -3.95 -5.45 -13.77
C ASP A 176 -5.31 -6.08 -13.45
N GLU A 177 -6.38 -5.34 -13.64
CA GLU A 177 -7.78 -5.78 -13.42
C GLU A 177 -8.23 -6.92 -14.35
N ASN A 178 -7.44 -7.24 -15.37
CA ASN A 178 -7.67 -8.34 -16.31
C ASN A 178 -6.71 -9.52 -16.09
N GLY A 179 -5.82 -9.43 -15.08
CA GLY A 179 -4.80 -10.44 -14.80
C GLY A 179 -3.56 -10.38 -15.71
N SER A 180 -3.40 -9.33 -16.51
CA SER A 180 -2.22 -9.11 -17.32
C SER A 180 -1.15 -8.31 -16.54
N THR A 181 0.13 -8.48 -16.87
CA THR A 181 1.18 -7.67 -16.23
C THR A 181 1.01 -6.20 -16.57
N ASN A 182 0.81 -5.38 -15.55
CA ASN A 182 0.76 -3.92 -15.68
C ASN A 182 2.17 -3.37 -15.93
N THR A 183 2.39 -2.81 -17.11
CA THR A 183 3.69 -2.27 -17.52
C THR A 183 3.80 -0.75 -17.31
N THR A 184 2.89 -0.16 -16.52
CA THR A 184 2.85 1.28 -16.33
C THR A 184 3.33 1.71 -14.95
N VAL A 185 3.91 2.92 -14.89
CA VAL A 185 4.15 3.68 -13.67
C VAL A 185 3.01 4.66 -13.49
N GLU A 186 2.52 4.81 -12.26
CA GLU A 186 1.67 5.91 -11.84
C GLU A 186 2.30 6.61 -10.63
N ILE A 187 2.15 7.93 -10.54
CA ILE A 187 2.74 8.73 -9.45
C ILE A 187 1.59 9.38 -8.70
N TYR A 188 1.56 9.15 -7.38
CA TYR A 188 0.57 9.71 -6.45
C TYR A 188 1.12 10.95 -5.77
N ALA A 189 0.35 12.02 -5.79
CA ALA A 189 0.55 13.18 -4.92
C ALA A 189 -0.69 13.37 -4.05
N VAL A 190 -0.50 13.71 -2.77
CA VAL A 190 -1.63 13.93 -1.84
C VAL A 190 -2.59 14.99 -2.37
N SER A 191 -2.06 15.98 -3.08
CA SER A 191 -2.83 17.11 -3.63
C SER A 191 -3.62 16.80 -4.89
N THR A 192 -3.15 15.87 -5.73
CA THR A 192 -3.71 15.65 -7.08
C THR A 192 -4.14 14.21 -7.34
N GLY A 193 -3.85 13.30 -6.41
CA GLY A 193 -4.09 11.87 -6.61
C GLY A 193 -3.09 11.23 -7.57
N TRP A 194 -3.51 10.15 -8.24
CA TRP A 194 -2.69 9.40 -9.19
C TRP A 194 -2.56 10.12 -10.54
N SER A 195 -1.35 10.11 -11.09
CA SER A 195 -1.07 10.62 -12.43
C SER A 195 -1.65 9.73 -13.52
N THR A 196 -1.67 10.24 -14.76
CA THR A 196 -1.85 9.38 -15.93
C THR A 196 -0.73 8.33 -16.01
N PRO A 197 -1.04 7.08 -16.50
CA PRO A 197 -0.06 6.02 -16.63
C PRO A 197 1.10 6.36 -17.56
N ILE A 198 2.32 6.00 -17.17
CA ILE A 198 3.56 6.16 -17.92
C ILE A 198 4.05 4.76 -18.30
N GLY A 199 4.08 4.43 -19.59
CA GLY A 199 4.48 3.12 -20.08
C GLY A 199 5.96 2.79 -19.83
N SER A 200 6.27 1.53 -19.53
CA SER A 200 7.65 1.03 -19.51
C SER A 200 8.00 0.34 -20.84
N PRO A 201 9.27 0.40 -21.29
CA PRO A 201 9.71 -0.26 -22.53
C PRO A 201 9.99 -1.75 -22.34
N PHE A 202 9.62 -2.34 -21.22
CA PHE A 202 9.84 -3.76 -20.88
C PHE A 202 8.72 -4.26 -19.98
N THR A 203 8.55 -5.58 -19.94
CA THR A 203 7.63 -6.24 -19.00
C THR A 203 8.35 -6.42 -17.67
N PRO A 204 7.90 -5.74 -16.58
CA PRO A 204 8.50 -5.90 -15.27
C PRO A 204 8.09 -7.23 -14.63
N PRO A 205 8.89 -7.78 -13.69
CA PRO A 205 8.41 -8.83 -12.79
C PRO A 205 7.36 -8.25 -11.82
N LEU A 206 6.65 -9.12 -11.13
CA LEU A 206 5.85 -8.74 -9.96
C LEU A 206 6.79 -8.28 -8.84
N TYR A 207 6.38 -7.29 -8.05
CA TYR A 207 7.19 -6.67 -6.99
C TYR A 207 8.62 -6.32 -7.47
N PRO A 208 8.80 -5.50 -8.52
CA PRO A 208 10.13 -5.07 -8.95
C PRO A 208 10.85 -4.31 -7.85
N ARG A 209 12.14 -4.56 -7.66
CA ARG A 209 12.93 -3.90 -6.63
C ARG A 209 13.39 -2.54 -7.11
N MET A 210 13.00 -1.50 -6.38
CA MET A 210 13.19 -0.10 -6.77
C MET A 210 13.86 0.68 -5.65
N SER A 211 14.83 1.55 -5.99
CA SER A 211 15.50 2.42 -5.01
C SER A 211 15.65 3.83 -5.56
N VAL A 212 15.21 4.85 -4.82
CA VAL A 212 15.45 6.26 -5.16
C VAL A 212 16.92 6.59 -4.89
N LEU A 213 17.59 7.15 -5.88
CA LEU A 213 18.98 7.52 -5.84
C LEU A 213 19.18 9.00 -5.46
N PRO A 214 20.36 9.42 -4.96
CA PRO A 214 20.64 10.82 -4.64
C PRO A 214 20.54 11.80 -5.80
N ASP A 215 20.57 11.32 -7.05
CA ASP A 215 20.33 12.13 -8.26
C ASP A 215 18.85 12.26 -8.63
N GLY A 216 17.94 11.65 -7.86
CA GLY A 216 16.50 11.69 -8.05
C GLY A 216 15.93 10.61 -8.97
N LYS A 217 16.77 9.82 -9.63
CA LYS A 217 16.29 8.69 -10.44
C LYS A 217 15.92 7.51 -9.56
N VAL A 218 15.07 6.64 -10.09
CA VAL A 218 14.68 5.40 -9.43
C VAL A 218 15.39 4.24 -10.11
N PHE A 219 16.21 3.52 -9.36
CA PHE A 219 16.96 2.37 -9.84
C PHE A 219 16.13 1.10 -9.74
N TYR A 220 15.93 0.44 -10.87
CA TYR A 220 15.34 -0.89 -10.96
C TYR A 220 16.45 -1.95 -10.93
N SER A 221 16.48 -2.75 -9.86
CA SER A 221 17.51 -3.79 -9.62
C SER A 221 17.05 -5.23 -9.86
N GLY A 222 15.84 -5.44 -10.30
CA GLY A 222 15.38 -6.80 -10.61
C GLY A 222 13.99 -7.12 -10.00
N SER A 223 13.62 -8.38 -9.98
CA SER A 223 14.29 -9.71 -9.93
C SER A 223 14.96 -10.21 -11.25
N THR A 224 14.64 -9.64 -12.39
CA THR A 224 15.31 -10.02 -13.66
C THR A 224 16.75 -9.53 -13.70
N ALA A 225 17.56 -10.12 -14.58
CA ALA A 225 19.00 -9.82 -14.65
C ALA A 225 19.31 -8.37 -15.09
N GLN A 226 18.42 -7.73 -15.84
CA GLN A 226 18.66 -6.41 -16.44
C GLN A 226 18.25 -5.29 -15.49
N SER A 227 19.14 -4.34 -15.27
CA SER A 227 18.88 -3.15 -14.45
C SER A 227 18.68 -1.91 -15.31
N ARG A 228 17.82 -1.00 -14.85
CA ARG A 228 17.43 0.23 -15.55
C ARG A 228 17.23 1.39 -14.57
N LEU A 229 17.10 2.59 -15.12
CA LEU A 229 16.75 3.80 -14.38
C LEU A 229 15.42 4.34 -14.88
N PHE A 230 14.57 4.78 -13.98
CA PHE A 230 13.41 5.61 -14.27
C PHE A 230 13.70 7.04 -13.80
N ASP A 231 13.46 8.01 -14.68
CA ASP A 231 13.53 9.44 -14.35
C ASP A 231 12.11 9.94 -14.09
N PRO A 232 11.73 10.23 -12.83
CA PRO A 232 10.36 10.63 -12.49
C PRO A 232 10.02 12.05 -12.98
N VAL A 233 11.02 12.91 -13.21
CA VAL A 233 10.82 14.27 -13.73
C VAL A 233 10.60 14.24 -15.24
N ALA A 234 11.50 13.56 -15.96
CA ALA A 234 11.37 13.38 -17.41
C ALA A 234 10.29 12.35 -17.79
N LYS A 235 9.83 11.54 -16.85
CA LYS A 235 8.86 10.44 -17.03
C LYS A 235 9.34 9.42 -18.07
N THR A 236 10.62 9.07 -18.04
CA THR A 236 11.25 8.19 -19.03
C THR A 236 12.09 7.09 -18.38
N TRP A 237 12.19 5.96 -19.07
CA TRP A 237 13.06 4.86 -18.72
C TRP A 237 14.36 4.90 -19.51
N SER A 238 15.48 4.56 -18.86
CA SER A 238 16.76 4.31 -19.57
C SER A 238 16.71 2.99 -20.36
N GLY A 239 17.67 2.79 -21.25
CA GLY A 239 18.07 1.47 -21.69
C GLY A 239 18.59 0.60 -20.51
N VAL A 240 19.00 -0.63 -20.81
CA VAL A 240 19.71 -1.48 -19.81
C VAL A 240 21.04 -0.83 -19.45
N ILE A 241 21.25 -0.55 -18.16
CA ILE A 241 22.48 0.08 -17.67
C ILE A 241 23.49 -0.94 -17.13
N ALA A 242 22.98 -2.10 -16.65
CA ALA A 242 23.81 -3.20 -16.15
C ALA A 242 23.04 -4.52 -16.23
N THR A 243 23.77 -5.63 -16.21
CA THR A 243 23.21 -6.99 -16.13
C THR A 243 23.92 -7.74 -15.00
N THR A 244 23.16 -8.46 -14.17
CA THR A 244 23.70 -9.26 -13.05
C THR A 244 24.60 -10.38 -13.56
N ASN A 245 25.57 -10.79 -12.75
CA ASN A 245 26.43 -11.93 -13.04
C ASN A 245 25.73 -13.28 -12.80
N TYR A 246 24.71 -13.30 -11.93
CA TYR A 246 23.87 -14.48 -11.74
C TYR A 246 23.03 -14.74 -12.99
N GLY A 247 23.22 -15.92 -13.59
CA GLY A 247 22.63 -16.25 -14.89
C GLY A 247 21.12 -16.50 -14.90
N GLY A 248 20.43 -16.39 -13.76
CA GLY A 248 19.00 -16.62 -13.60
C GLY A 248 18.23 -15.41 -13.11
N THR A 249 16.93 -15.58 -12.90
CA THR A 249 16.08 -14.61 -12.22
C THR A 249 16.20 -14.81 -10.71
N ARG A 250 16.43 -13.73 -9.95
CA ARG A 250 16.47 -13.76 -8.49
C ARG A 250 15.04 -13.58 -7.93
N THR A 251 14.13 -14.51 -8.30
CA THR A 251 12.74 -14.51 -7.80
C THR A 251 12.76 -14.54 -6.27
N TYR A 252 12.01 -13.65 -5.63
CA TYR A 252 11.95 -13.47 -4.17
C TYR A 252 13.31 -13.42 -3.45
N GLY A 253 14.38 -12.99 -4.15
CA GLY A 253 15.58 -12.46 -3.52
C GLY A 253 15.34 -11.02 -3.06
N THR A 254 16.22 -10.44 -2.27
CA THR A 254 16.06 -9.08 -1.77
C THR A 254 17.04 -8.09 -2.39
N SER A 255 16.74 -6.78 -2.23
CA SER A 255 17.59 -5.68 -2.68
C SER A 255 17.63 -4.60 -1.60
N VAL A 256 18.83 -4.09 -1.30
CA VAL A 256 19.04 -3.07 -0.26
C VAL A 256 19.93 -1.95 -0.80
N LEU A 257 19.47 -0.71 -0.66
CA LEU A 257 20.33 0.47 -0.83
C LEU A 257 21.21 0.59 0.43
N LEU A 258 22.52 0.44 0.26
CA LEU A 258 23.46 0.52 1.38
C LEU A 258 23.48 1.92 2.01
N PRO A 259 23.97 2.05 3.27
CA PRO A 259 23.97 3.31 4.00
C PRO A 259 24.55 4.49 3.22
N LEU A 260 23.81 5.57 3.14
CA LEU A 260 24.23 6.83 2.54
C LEU A 260 24.94 7.67 3.59
N THR A 261 26.21 7.99 3.38
CA THR A 261 27.02 8.68 4.38
C THR A 261 27.73 9.91 3.81
N PRO A 262 27.93 10.98 4.58
CA PRO A 262 28.73 12.13 4.14
C PRO A 262 30.18 11.75 3.76
N ALA A 263 30.76 10.76 4.46
CA ALA A 263 32.14 10.31 4.25
C ALA A 263 32.40 9.76 2.83
N ASN A 264 31.38 9.21 2.19
CA ASN A 264 31.44 8.74 0.81
C ASN A 264 30.61 9.62 -0.16
N ASN A 265 30.27 10.84 0.23
CA ASN A 265 29.45 11.77 -0.53
C ASN A 265 28.08 11.18 -0.93
N TYR A 266 27.46 10.42 -0.01
CA TYR A 266 26.17 9.75 -0.22
C TYR A 266 26.13 8.85 -1.45
N LYS A 267 27.24 8.18 -1.74
CA LYS A 267 27.43 7.28 -2.87
C LYS A 267 26.37 6.15 -2.85
N PRO A 268 25.55 6.01 -3.91
CA PRO A 268 24.53 4.97 -3.96
C PRO A 268 25.13 3.64 -4.39
N VAL A 269 25.16 2.68 -3.47
CA VAL A 269 25.49 1.28 -3.76
C VAL A 269 24.28 0.44 -3.43
N VAL A 270 23.86 -0.40 -4.37
CA VAL A 270 22.77 -1.34 -4.15
C VAL A 270 23.33 -2.76 -4.10
N MET A 271 22.90 -3.51 -3.10
CA MET A 271 23.19 -4.92 -2.93
C MET A 271 21.96 -5.77 -3.21
N ILE A 272 22.11 -6.83 -4.01
CA ILE A 272 21.09 -7.86 -4.20
C ILE A 272 21.55 -9.17 -3.59
N MET A 273 20.65 -9.90 -2.96
CA MET A 273 20.93 -11.11 -2.20
C MET A 273 19.91 -12.21 -2.49
N GLY A 274 20.40 -13.46 -2.60
CA GLY A 274 19.54 -14.64 -2.67
C GLY A 274 18.63 -14.68 -3.89
N GLY A 275 17.51 -15.36 -3.74
CA GLY A 275 16.48 -15.55 -4.75
C GLY A 275 16.75 -16.69 -5.72
N GLY A 276 15.83 -16.93 -6.64
CA GLY A 276 15.84 -18.08 -7.55
C GLY A 276 15.13 -19.30 -6.93
N ASN A 277 14.80 -20.28 -7.77
CA ASN A 277 14.23 -21.55 -7.30
C ASN A 277 14.80 -22.71 -8.16
N PRO A 278 15.71 -23.57 -7.60
CA PRO A 278 16.25 -23.48 -6.23
C PRO A 278 17.05 -22.18 -6.00
N SER A 279 17.07 -21.77 -4.74
CA SER A 279 17.65 -20.49 -4.34
C SER A 279 19.19 -20.48 -4.36
N THR A 280 19.76 -19.26 -4.30
CA THR A 280 21.22 -19.08 -4.23
C THR A 280 21.64 -18.35 -2.95
N ALA A 281 22.86 -18.63 -2.48
CA ALA A 281 23.52 -17.85 -1.42
C ALA A 281 24.28 -16.63 -1.97
N THR A 282 24.37 -16.47 -3.29
CA THR A 282 25.19 -15.42 -3.89
C THR A 282 24.60 -14.03 -3.69
N THR A 283 25.49 -13.06 -3.62
CA THR A 283 25.16 -11.64 -3.57
C THR A 283 25.91 -10.87 -4.64
N GLU A 284 25.37 -9.73 -5.04
CA GLU A 284 26.02 -8.83 -5.98
C GLU A 284 25.82 -7.38 -5.55
N LEU A 285 26.79 -6.52 -5.86
CA LEU A 285 26.76 -5.09 -5.58
C LEU A 285 26.93 -4.30 -6.86
N ILE A 286 26.25 -3.16 -6.94
CA ILE A 286 26.42 -2.19 -8.02
C ILE A 286 26.64 -0.79 -7.43
N ASP A 287 27.70 -0.14 -7.91
CA ASP A 287 27.98 1.27 -7.64
C ASP A 287 27.38 2.15 -8.73
N LEU A 288 26.30 2.86 -8.39
CA LEU A 288 25.58 3.70 -9.32
C LEU A 288 26.18 5.10 -9.48
N SER A 289 27.23 5.44 -8.73
CA SER A 289 28.02 6.66 -8.94
C SER A 289 29.10 6.49 -10.02
N ALA A 290 29.40 5.25 -10.42
CA ALA A 290 30.38 4.96 -11.45
C ALA A 290 29.90 5.46 -12.83
N ALA A 291 30.84 5.94 -13.66
CA ALA A 291 30.51 6.39 -15.03
C ALA A 291 29.92 5.27 -15.90
N THR A 292 30.27 4.02 -15.61
CA THR A 292 29.68 2.82 -16.23
C THR A 292 29.35 1.83 -15.10
N PRO A 293 28.14 1.88 -14.53
CA PRO A 293 27.74 0.98 -13.47
C PRO A 293 27.78 -0.48 -13.93
N LYS A 294 28.26 -1.37 -13.07
CA LYS A 294 28.28 -2.82 -13.32
C LYS A 294 28.10 -3.60 -12.03
N TRP A 295 27.42 -4.72 -12.12
CA TRP A 295 27.31 -5.66 -11.01
C TRP A 295 28.64 -6.37 -10.77
N THR A 296 29.01 -6.49 -9.51
CA THR A 296 30.19 -7.23 -9.03
C THR A 296 29.74 -8.22 -7.98
N ASN A 297 30.37 -9.42 -7.96
CA ASN A 297 30.05 -10.42 -6.95
C ASN A 297 30.41 -9.93 -5.56
N GLY A 298 29.50 -10.07 -4.62
CA GLY A 298 29.71 -9.88 -3.19
C GLY A 298 30.08 -11.20 -2.48
N PRO A 299 30.30 -11.15 -1.16
CA PRO A 299 30.48 -12.35 -0.35
C PRO A 299 29.18 -13.16 -0.33
N PRO A 300 29.24 -14.50 -0.35
CA PRO A 300 28.02 -15.32 -0.21
C PRO A 300 27.48 -15.27 1.23
N MET A 301 26.18 -15.40 1.37
CA MET A 301 25.51 -15.70 2.63
C MET A 301 25.89 -17.12 3.10
N SER A 302 25.61 -17.44 4.37
CA SER A 302 25.87 -18.78 4.93
C SER A 302 25.04 -19.89 4.26
N GLU A 303 23.85 -19.54 3.77
CA GLU A 303 22.87 -20.48 3.16
C GLU A 303 22.20 -19.85 1.94
N PRO A 304 21.76 -20.68 0.96
CA PRO A 304 20.86 -20.24 -0.10
C PRO A 304 19.50 -19.82 0.47
N ARG A 305 18.90 -18.73 -0.07
CA ARG A 305 17.65 -18.18 0.46
C ARG A 305 16.77 -17.65 -0.67
N ILE A 306 15.56 -18.19 -0.80
CA ILE A 306 14.40 -17.56 -1.46
C ILE A 306 13.48 -17.03 -0.38
N GLU A 307 12.71 -15.95 -0.63
CA GLU A 307 11.74 -15.37 0.31
C GLU A 307 12.38 -14.82 1.61
N MET A 308 13.63 -14.44 1.52
CA MET A 308 14.39 -13.90 2.65
C MET A 308 14.07 -12.44 2.93
N ASN A 309 14.33 -11.99 4.13
CA ASN A 309 14.28 -10.59 4.52
C ASN A 309 15.67 -10.00 4.74
N ALA A 310 15.81 -8.68 4.52
CA ALA A 310 17.01 -7.93 4.87
C ALA A 310 16.63 -6.59 5.51
N THR A 311 17.18 -6.29 6.69
CA THR A 311 16.89 -5.08 7.46
C THR A 311 18.15 -4.33 7.81
N ILE A 312 18.18 -3.02 7.53
CA ILE A 312 19.30 -2.14 7.87
C ILE A 312 19.23 -1.79 9.36
N LEU A 313 20.36 -1.93 10.06
CA LEU A 313 20.51 -1.59 11.47
C LEU A 313 21.09 -0.18 11.66
N PRO A 314 20.90 0.48 12.82
CA PRO A 314 21.39 1.84 13.06
C PRO A 314 22.91 2.04 12.91
N ASN A 315 23.69 0.97 13.08
CA ASN A 315 25.15 0.97 12.86
C ASN A 315 25.56 0.74 11.41
N GLY A 316 24.60 0.70 10.46
CA GLY A 316 24.83 0.53 9.03
C GLY A 316 25.02 -0.91 8.56
N LYS A 317 25.01 -1.90 9.46
CA LYS A 317 25.02 -3.31 9.08
C LYS A 317 23.63 -3.76 8.64
N ILE A 318 23.57 -4.88 7.89
CA ILE A 318 22.31 -5.41 7.35
C ILE A 318 22.15 -6.84 7.85
N ILE A 319 21.05 -7.12 8.56
CA ILE A 319 20.67 -8.50 8.90
C ILE A 319 19.90 -9.12 7.74
N ALA A 320 20.32 -10.30 7.30
CA ALA A 320 19.67 -11.14 6.32
C ALA A 320 19.16 -12.41 7.02
N LEU A 321 17.86 -12.69 6.93
CA LEU A 321 17.23 -13.76 7.69
C LEU A 321 16.08 -14.42 6.93
N GLY A 322 15.68 -15.60 7.39
CA GLY A 322 14.55 -16.36 6.81
C GLY A 322 14.85 -16.90 5.42
N GLY A 323 13.81 -17.30 4.74
CA GLY A 323 13.87 -17.98 3.46
C GLY A 323 14.12 -19.47 3.57
N SER A 324 14.27 -20.10 2.42
CA SER A 324 14.50 -21.55 2.28
C SER A 324 15.33 -21.85 1.02
N LEU A 325 15.74 -23.11 0.85
CA LEU A 325 16.39 -23.56 -0.37
C LEU A 325 15.40 -23.60 -1.54
N ASN A 326 14.19 -24.10 -1.29
CA ASN A 326 13.11 -24.17 -2.27
C ASN A 326 11.93 -23.33 -1.81
N ASP A 327 11.10 -22.90 -2.75
CA ASP A 327 9.91 -22.06 -2.56
C ASP A 327 8.94 -22.67 -1.52
N GLU A 328 8.56 -21.89 -0.48
CA GLU A 328 7.65 -22.28 0.61
C GLU A 328 8.00 -23.60 1.34
N ASP A 329 9.26 -24.05 1.29
CA ASP A 329 9.68 -25.35 1.84
C ASP A 329 10.18 -25.24 3.28
N THR A 330 9.34 -25.58 4.26
CA THR A 330 9.70 -25.63 5.69
C THR A 330 10.81 -26.64 5.98
N GLY A 331 10.94 -27.70 5.17
CA GLY A 331 11.97 -28.73 5.35
C GLY A 331 13.39 -28.25 5.03
N THR A 332 13.48 -27.16 4.26
CA THR A 332 14.76 -26.50 3.91
C THR A 332 14.82 -25.06 4.38
N ALA A 333 13.99 -24.67 5.38
CA ALA A 333 13.99 -23.33 5.92
C ALA A 333 15.32 -22.94 6.53
N SER A 334 15.79 -21.73 6.19
CA SER A 334 17.03 -21.14 6.73
C SER A 334 16.74 -20.49 8.08
N LEU A 335 17.07 -21.17 9.15
CA LEU A 335 16.91 -20.64 10.53
C LEU A 335 18.09 -19.76 10.94
N ASN A 336 19.29 -19.95 10.38
CA ASN A 336 20.42 -19.06 10.65
C ASN A 336 20.13 -17.66 10.12
N ALA A 337 20.64 -16.64 10.82
CA ALA A 337 20.63 -15.28 10.32
C ALA A 337 22.08 -14.80 10.09
N ASP A 338 22.27 -14.05 9.02
CA ASP A 338 23.55 -13.49 8.60
C ASP A 338 23.55 -11.98 8.80
N LEU A 339 24.69 -11.42 9.25
CA LEU A 339 24.89 -9.99 9.38
C LEU A 339 25.95 -9.55 8.36
N TYR A 340 25.56 -8.79 7.38
CA TYR A 340 26.45 -8.16 6.41
C TYR A 340 27.02 -6.86 6.98
N ASP A 341 28.34 -6.73 6.91
CA ASP A 341 29.07 -5.51 7.25
C ASP A 341 29.60 -4.84 5.97
N PRO A 342 29.00 -3.69 5.55
CA PRO A 342 29.48 -3.00 4.36
C PRO A 342 30.92 -2.49 4.45
N ALA A 343 31.43 -2.23 5.66
CA ALA A 343 32.78 -1.71 5.84
C ALA A 343 33.87 -2.76 5.55
N THR A 344 33.56 -4.01 5.85
CA THR A 344 34.50 -5.14 5.61
C THR A 344 34.10 -5.97 4.40
N ASN A 345 32.90 -5.77 3.86
CA ASN A 345 32.29 -6.57 2.81
C ASN A 345 32.26 -8.07 3.17
N THR A 346 31.77 -8.41 4.37
CA THR A 346 31.71 -9.79 4.88
C THR A 346 30.41 -10.08 5.56
N PHE A 347 30.01 -11.35 5.60
CA PHE A 347 28.93 -11.85 6.45
C PHE A 347 29.50 -12.51 7.72
N SER A 348 28.75 -12.40 8.82
CA SER A 348 28.95 -13.13 10.07
C SER A 348 27.62 -13.68 10.57
N SER A 349 27.64 -14.79 11.32
CA SER A 349 26.41 -15.34 11.89
C SER A 349 25.92 -14.50 13.07
N VAL A 350 24.60 -14.34 13.18
CA VAL A 350 23.91 -13.69 14.30
C VAL A 350 22.90 -14.64 14.97
N GLY A 351 23.27 -15.91 15.00
CA GLY A 351 22.49 -16.96 15.64
C GLY A 351 21.32 -17.43 14.78
N MET A 352 20.38 -18.11 15.45
CA MET A 352 19.24 -18.75 14.79
C MET A 352 17.94 -18.22 15.36
N ASN A 353 16.99 -17.89 14.49
CA ASN A 353 15.59 -17.75 14.86
C ASN A 353 14.95 -19.15 15.09
N VAL A 354 13.82 -19.19 15.78
CA VAL A 354 13.17 -20.46 16.16
C VAL A 354 12.23 -20.97 15.06
N PHE A 355 11.54 -20.05 14.38
CA PHE A 355 10.45 -20.37 13.45
C PHE A 355 10.86 -20.13 12.01
N ALA A 356 10.43 -21.00 11.09
CA ALA A 356 10.65 -20.81 9.66
C ALA A 356 10.00 -19.52 9.16
N ARG A 357 10.80 -18.66 8.52
CA ARG A 357 10.35 -17.37 7.96
C ARG A 357 10.39 -17.46 6.45
N LEU A 358 9.27 -17.93 5.89
CA LEU A 358 9.10 -18.19 4.46
C LEU A 358 8.32 -17.04 3.78
N TYR A 359 7.65 -17.33 2.69
CA TYR A 359 6.81 -16.42 1.94
C TYR A 359 5.87 -15.59 2.84
N HIS A 360 5.73 -14.30 2.60
CA HIS A 360 5.02 -13.33 3.44
C HIS A 360 5.61 -13.11 4.85
N SER A 361 6.83 -13.57 5.13
CA SER A 361 7.48 -13.13 6.35
C SER A 361 7.96 -11.69 6.25
N ASN A 362 8.01 -11.00 7.38
CA ASN A 362 8.46 -9.62 7.49
C ASN A 362 9.54 -9.48 8.55
N SER A 363 10.50 -8.56 8.31
CA SER A 363 11.55 -8.16 9.23
C SER A 363 11.64 -6.63 9.26
N LEU A 364 11.56 -6.02 10.44
CA LEU A 364 11.39 -4.58 10.59
C LEU A 364 12.18 -4.05 11.77
N LEU A 365 13.01 -3.00 11.55
CA LEU A 365 13.71 -2.29 12.62
C LEU A 365 12.70 -1.51 13.47
N LEU A 366 12.77 -1.69 14.80
CA LEU A 366 11.95 -0.97 15.79
C LEU A 366 12.70 0.24 16.37
N PRO A 367 11.98 1.21 16.98
CA PRO A 367 12.60 2.41 17.55
C PRO A 367 13.60 2.14 18.67
N ASP A 368 13.50 1.01 19.35
CA ASP A 368 14.45 0.60 20.38
C ASP A 368 15.74 -0.03 19.78
N GLY A 369 15.85 -0.11 18.47
CA GLY A 369 17.00 -0.68 17.77
C GLY A 369 16.99 -2.22 17.71
N THR A 370 15.93 -2.87 18.11
CA THR A 370 15.69 -4.30 17.88
C THR A 370 15.04 -4.55 16.53
N VAL A 371 14.99 -5.80 16.09
CA VAL A 371 14.34 -6.19 14.84
C VAL A 371 13.15 -7.12 15.16
N TRP A 372 11.95 -6.70 14.80
CA TRP A 372 10.75 -7.52 14.84
C TRP A 372 10.67 -8.41 13.61
N VAL A 373 10.32 -9.69 13.82
CA VAL A 373 10.17 -10.69 12.77
C VAL A 373 8.85 -11.44 12.96
N ALA A 374 8.06 -11.57 11.91
CA ALA A 374 6.76 -12.24 11.96
C ALA A 374 6.37 -12.84 10.61
N GLY A 375 5.39 -13.76 10.64
CA GLY A 375 4.83 -14.37 9.44
C GLY A 375 5.70 -15.45 8.81
N GLY A 376 5.33 -15.80 7.60
CA GLY A 376 5.86 -16.92 6.82
C GLY A 376 4.76 -17.92 6.50
N ASN A 377 4.49 -18.17 5.21
CA ASN A 377 3.48 -19.12 4.78
C ASN A 377 4.15 -20.45 4.41
N PRO A 378 3.93 -21.53 5.16
CA PRO A 378 4.38 -22.86 4.77
C PRO A 378 3.48 -23.49 3.71
N ALA A 379 2.27 -22.97 3.53
CA ALA A 379 1.30 -23.33 2.50
C ALA A 379 0.23 -22.25 2.38
N ARG A 380 -0.45 -22.20 1.24
CA ARG A 380 -1.56 -21.26 0.99
C ARG A 380 -2.64 -21.37 2.09
N GLY A 381 -3.06 -20.23 2.63
CA GLY A 381 -4.08 -20.13 3.68
C GLY A 381 -3.59 -20.45 5.10
N THR A 382 -2.30 -20.72 5.27
CA THR A 382 -1.66 -20.89 6.57
C THR A 382 -0.53 -19.89 6.75
N TYR A 383 -0.14 -19.59 7.98
CA TYR A 383 1.00 -18.71 8.27
C TYR A 383 1.59 -19.02 9.66
N GLU A 384 2.86 -18.66 9.84
CA GLU A 384 3.53 -18.73 11.15
C GLU A 384 3.03 -17.60 12.05
N GLN A 385 2.41 -17.97 13.16
CA GLN A 385 1.78 -17.03 14.08
C GLN A 385 2.74 -16.45 15.12
N HIS A 386 3.84 -17.14 15.43
CA HIS A 386 4.79 -16.66 16.41
C HIS A 386 5.55 -15.44 15.87
N MET A 387 5.70 -14.46 16.74
CA MET A 387 6.55 -13.29 16.49
C MET A 387 7.86 -13.45 17.27
N GLU A 388 8.94 -12.93 16.71
CA GLU A 388 10.24 -12.90 17.34
C GLU A 388 10.83 -11.50 17.36
N ILE A 389 11.65 -11.21 18.37
CA ILE A 389 12.53 -10.04 18.42
C ILE A 389 13.97 -10.51 18.38
N TYR A 390 14.72 -9.94 17.46
CA TYR A 390 16.17 -10.01 17.45
C TYR A 390 16.76 -8.75 18.11
N SER A 391 17.48 -8.94 19.21
CA SER A 391 18.26 -7.90 19.91
C SER A 391 19.70 -7.95 19.38
N PRO A 392 20.15 -6.99 18.57
CA PRO A 392 21.47 -7.02 17.96
C PRO A 392 22.61 -6.92 18.98
N ALA A 393 23.77 -7.44 18.61
CA ALA A 393 24.97 -7.52 19.44
C ALA A 393 25.39 -6.17 20.06
N TYR A 394 25.12 -5.04 19.41
CA TYR A 394 25.43 -3.71 19.95
C TYR A 394 24.64 -3.35 21.21
N LEU A 395 23.60 -4.07 21.54
CA LEU A 395 22.80 -3.85 22.76
C LEU A 395 23.40 -4.53 24.00
N PHE A 396 24.52 -5.26 23.84
CA PHE A 396 25.10 -6.09 24.91
C PHE A 396 26.56 -5.75 25.20
N ASN A 397 26.91 -5.76 26.46
CA ASN A 397 28.30 -5.73 26.93
C ASN A 397 28.98 -7.09 26.73
N PRO A 398 30.34 -7.17 26.80
CA PRO A 398 31.06 -8.43 26.69
C PRO A 398 30.68 -9.48 27.75
N ASP A 399 30.11 -9.08 28.86
CA ASP A 399 29.61 -9.98 29.93
C ASP A 399 28.18 -10.44 29.69
N GLY A 400 27.54 -10.03 28.57
CA GLY A 400 26.16 -10.38 28.20
C GLY A 400 25.10 -9.51 28.87
N THR A 401 25.45 -8.54 29.70
CA THR A 401 24.51 -7.55 30.23
C THR A 401 24.16 -6.51 29.16
N LEU A 402 23.04 -5.81 29.33
CA LEU A 402 22.65 -4.74 28.40
C LEU A 402 23.66 -3.58 28.46
N ALA A 403 24.07 -3.13 27.30
CA ALA A 403 24.96 -1.98 27.15
C ALA A 403 24.25 -0.68 27.55
N THR A 404 25.00 0.24 28.20
CA THR A 404 24.49 1.59 28.46
C THR A 404 24.32 2.34 27.15
N ARG A 405 23.12 2.79 26.88
CA ARG A 405 22.75 3.50 25.66
C ARG A 405 22.85 5.01 25.84
N PRO A 406 23.30 5.74 24.83
CA PRO A 406 23.20 7.20 24.85
C PRO A 406 21.73 7.61 24.83
N ALA A 407 21.41 8.72 25.50
CA ALA A 407 20.04 9.21 25.64
C ALA A 407 19.79 10.43 24.75
N ILE A 408 18.70 10.42 23.98
CA ILE A 408 18.16 11.62 23.33
C ILE A 408 17.11 12.21 24.27
N THR A 409 17.33 13.44 24.76
CA THR A 409 16.41 14.14 25.68
C THR A 409 15.54 15.15 24.98
N GLY A 410 15.87 15.53 23.73
CA GLY A 410 15.06 16.43 22.92
C GLY A 410 15.51 16.46 21.45
N VAL A 411 14.52 16.60 20.58
CA VAL A 411 14.67 16.79 19.12
C VAL A 411 13.71 17.93 18.69
N PRO A 412 13.89 18.54 17.50
CA PRO A 412 12.93 19.51 16.98
C PRO A 412 11.50 18.92 16.95
N SER A 413 10.54 19.71 17.43
CA SER A 413 9.11 19.37 17.38
C SER A 413 8.45 19.79 16.05
N SER A 414 9.06 20.71 15.32
CA SER A 414 8.68 21.14 13.98
C SER A 414 9.45 20.37 12.91
N GLY A 415 8.98 20.43 11.67
CA GLY A 415 9.70 19.85 10.53
C GLY A 415 11.12 20.42 10.38
N ILE A 416 12.05 19.58 9.97
CA ILE A 416 13.45 19.92 9.72
C ILE A 416 13.61 20.11 8.21
N GLY A 417 13.97 21.32 7.79
CA GLY A 417 14.23 21.61 6.37
C GLY A 417 15.55 21.04 5.88
N TYR A 418 15.60 20.74 4.60
CA TYR A 418 16.80 20.23 3.94
C TYR A 418 17.96 21.24 4.03
N GLY A 419 19.16 20.71 4.30
CA GLY A 419 20.39 21.52 4.44
C GLY A 419 20.43 22.39 5.67
N SER A 420 19.37 22.46 6.48
CA SER A 420 19.33 23.28 7.69
C SER A 420 20.10 22.65 8.85
N ALA A 421 20.53 23.48 9.80
CA ALA A 421 21.08 23.02 11.06
C ALA A 421 19.96 22.86 12.10
N PHE A 422 20.02 21.80 12.88
CA PHE A 422 19.11 21.54 14.00
C PHE A 422 19.85 20.94 15.19
N GLN A 423 19.22 20.94 16.37
CA GLN A 423 19.85 20.45 17.59
C GLN A 423 19.21 19.16 18.09
N VAL A 424 20.06 18.24 18.55
CA VAL A 424 19.67 17.04 19.29
C VAL A 424 20.19 17.17 20.71
N GLN A 425 19.31 17.26 21.70
CA GLN A 425 19.66 17.35 23.11
C GLN A 425 20.09 15.97 23.61
N THR A 426 21.26 15.89 24.22
CA THR A 426 21.80 14.66 24.81
C THR A 426 22.86 14.97 25.85
N PRO A 427 22.82 14.35 27.05
CA PRO A 427 23.87 14.46 28.03
C PRO A 427 25.18 13.77 27.56
N ASP A 428 25.09 12.89 26.56
CA ASP A 428 26.18 12.02 26.10
C ASP A 428 26.96 12.60 24.92
N ALA A 429 26.75 13.88 24.58
CA ALA A 429 27.27 14.53 23.37
C ALA A 429 28.76 14.28 23.10
N ALA A 430 29.60 14.24 24.15
CA ALA A 430 31.03 14.03 24.02
C ALA A 430 31.42 12.61 23.58
N SER A 431 30.54 11.61 23.77
CA SER A 431 30.76 10.20 23.40
C SER A 431 30.17 9.83 22.06
N ILE A 432 29.38 10.70 21.43
CA ILE A 432 28.66 10.40 20.19
C ILE A 432 29.65 10.44 19.00
N THR A 433 29.59 9.41 18.18
CA THR A 433 30.43 9.27 16.99
C THR A 433 29.61 9.21 15.69
N SER A 434 28.29 8.99 15.80
CA SER A 434 27.40 8.94 14.63
C SER A 434 26.00 9.45 14.96
N VAL A 435 25.39 10.16 14.00
CA VAL A 435 23.99 10.56 14.00
C VAL A 435 23.38 10.09 12.70
N VAL A 436 22.32 9.27 12.78
CA VAL A 436 21.71 8.67 11.61
C VAL A 436 20.19 8.85 11.60
N LEU A 437 19.65 9.05 10.41
CA LEU A 437 18.22 8.94 10.12
C LEU A 437 17.95 7.57 9.51
N MET A 438 17.00 6.85 10.11
CA MET A 438 16.49 5.58 9.59
C MET A 438 15.06 5.79 9.12
N ARG A 439 14.80 5.65 7.82
CA ARG A 439 13.43 5.67 7.33
C ARG A 439 12.72 4.42 7.83
N PRO A 440 11.50 4.55 8.42
CA PRO A 440 10.69 3.40 8.79
C PRO A 440 10.42 2.50 7.60
N GLY A 441 10.60 1.20 7.78
CA GLY A 441 10.39 0.21 6.73
C GLY A 441 8.92 -0.07 6.47
N ALA A 442 8.65 -0.58 5.25
CA ALA A 442 7.37 -1.14 4.83
C ALA A 442 7.60 -2.46 4.07
N PRO A 443 8.06 -3.53 4.77
CA PRO A 443 8.42 -4.79 4.14
C PRO A 443 7.22 -5.60 3.68
N THR A 444 7.42 -6.30 2.55
CA THR A 444 6.55 -7.35 2.03
C THR A 444 7.34 -8.24 1.06
N HIS A 445 7.00 -9.52 0.93
CA HIS A 445 7.47 -10.41 -0.16
C HIS A 445 8.99 -10.34 -0.41
N ALA A 446 9.79 -10.46 0.64
CA ALA A 446 11.26 -10.48 0.59
C ALA A 446 11.93 -9.13 0.24
N PHE A 447 11.26 -8.00 0.35
CA PHE A 447 11.88 -6.70 0.14
C PHE A 447 11.26 -5.59 0.97
N ASP A 448 12.01 -4.52 1.15
CA ASP A 448 11.59 -3.28 1.79
C ASP A 448 12.21 -2.11 1.02
N MET A 449 11.42 -1.45 0.17
CA MET A 449 11.89 -0.34 -0.65
C MET A 449 11.87 1.00 0.09
N GLU A 450 11.30 1.05 1.29
CA GLU A 450 11.22 2.25 2.11
C GLU A 450 12.42 2.40 3.05
N GLN A 451 13.00 1.28 3.53
CA GLN A 451 14.13 1.35 4.45
C GLN A 451 15.32 2.10 3.87
N ARG A 452 15.86 3.02 4.63
CA ARG A 452 17.01 3.83 4.23
C ARG A 452 17.75 4.33 5.46
N LEU A 453 19.08 4.24 5.44
CA LEU A 453 19.94 4.87 6.42
C LEU A 453 20.66 6.06 5.78
N VAL A 454 20.53 7.23 6.40
CA VAL A 454 21.23 8.45 6.01
C VAL A 454 22.00 8.96 7.22
N ALA A 455 23.33 8.88 7.16
CA ALA A 455 24.17 9.48 8.18
C ALA A 455 24.30 10.99 7.96
N MET A 456 24.48 11.74 9.05
CA MET A 456 24.52 13.19 9.03
C MET A 456 25.82 13.73 9.63
N ASN A 457 26.28 14.88 9.12
CA ASN A 457 27.33 15.63 9.75
C ASN A 457 26.82 16.30 11.03
N PHE A 458 27.65 16.32 12.07
CA PHE A 458 27.33 16.99 13.33
C PHE A 458 28.60 17.51 14.04
N THR A 459 28.40 18.40 14.99
CA THR A 459 29.42 18.83 15.96
C THR A 459 28.87 18.70 17.37
N ALA A 460 29.68 18.19 18.30
CA ALA A 460 29.29 18.09 19.70
C ALA A 460 29.44 19.41 20.40
N GLY A 461 28.39 19.80 21.18
CA GLY A 461 28.38 20.94 22.11
C GLY A 461 28.16 20.50 23.56
N SER A 462 27.94 21.43 24.46
CA SER A 462 27.66 21.11 25.86
C SER A 462 26.18 20.64 25.99
N GLY A 463 25.98 19.35 26.18
CA GLY A 463 24.64 18.75 26.35
C GLY A 463 23.80 18.68 25.07
N LEU A 464 24.41 18.88 23.90
CA LEU A 464 23.70 18.81 22.59
C LEU A 464 24.63 18.48 21.43
N LEU A 465 24.03 18.08 20.32
CA LEU A 465 24.68 17.95 19.02
C LEU A 465 24.06 18.98 18.06
N ASN A 466 24.91 19.72 17.34
CA ASN A 466 24.48 20.55 16.21
C ASN A 466 24.60 19.69 14.95
N VAL A 467 23.49 19.35 14.36
CA VAL A 467 23.38 18.39 13.26
C VAL A 467 22.97 19.15 11.99
N THR A 468 23.57 18.78 10.85
CA THR A 468 23.18 19.28 9.53
C THR A 468 22.27 18.26 8.84
N ALA A 469 21.07 18.69 8.48
CA ALA A 469 20.10 17.87 7.75
C ALA A 469 20.63 17.46 6.36
N PRO A 470 20.12 16.36 5.77
CA PRO A 470 20.44 16.00 4.38
C PRO A 470 20.14 17.17 3.43
N SER A 471 20.91 17.29 2.36
CA SER A 471 20.85 18.46 1.47
C SER A 471 19.59 18.53 0.59
N ASN A 472 18.90 17.41 0.38
CA ASN A 472 17.70 17.34 -0.44
C ASN A 472 16.93 16.04 -0.21
N GLY A 473 15.70 15.98 -0.75
CA GLY A 473 14.80 14.85 -0.61
C GLY A 473 15.22 13.60 -1.38
N ASN A 474 16.09 13.70 -2.37
CA ASN A 474 16.57 12.51 -3.08
C ASN A 474 17.51 11.67 -2.21
N ILE A 475 18.29 12.30 -1.33
CA ILE A 475 19.11 11.62 -0.33
C ILE A 475 18.23 11.04 0.76
N ALA A 476 17.24 11.81 1.23
CA ALA A 476 16.30 11.40 2.27
C ALA A 476 14.89 11.90 1.90
N PRO A 477 14.04 11.09 1.23
CA PRO A 477 12.69 11.48 0.87
C PRO A 477 11.91 12.11 2.04
N PRO A 478 11.07 13.14 1.81
CA PRO A 478 10.32 13.81 2.88
C PRO A 478 9.52 12.84 3.72
N GLY A 479 9.33 13.15 5.01
CA GLY A 479 8.55 12.34 5.93
C GLY A 479 9.24 12.07 7.25
N TYR A 480 8.70 11.12 8.00
CA TYR A 480 9.20 10.77 9.32
C TYR A 480 10.37 9.81 9.27
N TYR A 481 11.32 10.04 10.17
CA TYR A 481 12.52 9.23 10.36
C TYR A 481 12.73 8.91 11.83
N MET A 482 13.24 7.74 12.13
CA MET A 482 13.84 7.39 13.40
C MET A 482 15.23 8.02 13.45
N LEU A 483 15.48 8.97 14.32
CA LEU A 483 16.79 9.55 14.57
C LEU A 483 17.47 8.77 15.67
N PHE A 484 18.63 8.19 15.38
CA PHE A 484 19.52 7.54 16.34
C PHE A 484 20.81 8.33 16.50
N ILE A 485 21.36 8.33 17.72
CA ILE A 485 22.73 8.72 18.02
C ILE A 485 23.48 7.48 18.50
N LEU A 486 24.71 7.28 18.03
CA LEU A 486 25.53 6.13 18.39
C LEU A 486 26.81 6.61 19.11
N ASN A 487 27.15 5.93 20.20
CA ASN A 487 28.40 6.19 20.91
C ASN A 487 29.62 5.50 20.25
N SER A 488 30.80 5.70 20.81
CA SER A 488 32.07 5.16 20.30
C SER A 488 32.14 3.62 20.32
N SER A 489 31.29 2.95 21.07
CA SER A 489 31.12 1.48 21.06
C SER A 489 30.12 0.99 20.03
N GLY A 490 29.51 1.89 19.24
CA GLY A 490 28.47 1.58 18.26
C GLY A 490 27.10 1.27 18.87
N VAL A 491 26.89 1.55 20.15
CA VAL A 491 25.61 1.37 20.84
C VAL A 491 24.67 2.51 20.43
N PRO A 492 23.48 2.22 19.85
CA PRO A 492 22.51 3.27 19.48
C PRO A 492 21.65 3.71 20.66
N SER A 493 21.19 4.97 20.65
CA SER A 493 20.09 5.43 21.49
C SER A 493 18.80 4.66 21.19
N VAL A 494 17.75 4.82 22.00
CA VAL A 494 16.37 4.66 21.52
C VAL A 494 16.11 5.80 20.55
N ALA A 495 15.44 5.52 19.44
CA ALA A 495 15.13 6.53 18.42
C ALA A 495 14.12 7.56 18.90
N GLN A 496 14.27 8.78 18.41
CA GLN A 496 13.21 9.76 18.41
C GLN A 496 12.75 10.01 16.97
N PHE A 497 11.43 10.12 16.77
CA PHE A 497 10.91 10.46 15.45
C PHE A 497 11.10 11.95 15.17
N VAL A 498 11.65 12.25 14.00
CA VAL A 498 11.77 13.60 13.43
C VAL A 498 11.17 13.61 12.04
N GLN A 499 10.69 14.76 11.58
CA GLN A 499 10.13 14.89 10.24
C GLN A 499 11.06 15.74 9.36
N LEU A 500 11.42 15.23 8.19
CA LEU A 500 12.04 16.06 7.14
C LEU A 500 10.94 16.69 6.28
N THR A 501 11.05 17.99 6.10
CA THR A 501 10.10 18.81 5.32
C THR A 501 10.85 19.66 4.29
N PRO A 502 10.19 20.10 3.20
CA PRO A 502 10.82 20.97 2.20
C PRO A 502 11.41 22.27 2.76
N ALA A 503 10.79 22.86 3.78
CA ALA A 503 11.29 24.07 4.44
C ALA A 503 11.11 23.99 5.97
N PRO A 504 12.06 24.55 6.79
CA PRO A 504 11.91 24.61 8.23
C PRO A 504 10.80 25.58 8.61
N GLY A 505 9.87 25.14 9.44
CA GLY A 505 8.81 25.98 9.96
C GLY A 505 7.66 26.27 9.00
N ASP A 506 7.72 25.76 7.78
CA ASP A 506 6.67 25.93 6.78
C ASP A 506 5.35 25.26 7.23
N GLN A 507 4.28 26.02 7.21
CA GLN A 507 2.94 25.59 7.62
C GLN A 507 2.12 25.28 6.37
N PRO A 508 1.38 24.17 6.34
CA PRO A 508 0.57 23.88 5.18
C PRO A 508 -0.55 24.89 5.00
N PRO A 509 -0.91 25.21 3.75
CA PRO A 509 -2.00 26.11 3.45
C PRO A 509 -3.36 25.47 3.76
N THR A 510 -4.40 26.33 3.85
CA THR A 510 -5.79 25.89 4.04
C THR A 510 -6.64 26.37 2.89
N GLY A 511 -7.34 25.44 2.23
CA GLY A 511 -8.31 25.73 1.18
C GLY A 511 -9.70 26.01 1.73
N THR A 512 -10.48 26.79 1.00
CA THR A 512 -11.89 27.06 1.30
C THR A 512 -12.71 27.09 0.03
N ILE A 513 -13.78 26.29 -0.06
CA ILE A 513 -14.75 26.38 -1.15
C ILE A 513 -15.72 27.50 -0.81
N THR A 514 -15.62 28.62 -1.53
CA THR A 514 -16.47 29.80 -1.37
C THR A 514 -17.80 29.70 -2.12
N SER A 515 -17.82 28.91 -3.20
CA SER A 515 -19.03 28.56 -3.93
C SER A 515 -18.91 27.12 -4.47
N PRO A 516 -19.96 26.30 -4.35
CA PRO A 516 -21.18 26.57 -3.61
C PRO A 516 -20.94 26.61 -2.09
N ALA A 517 -21.75 27.37 -1.35
CA ALA A 517 -21.59 27.53 0.09
C ALA A 517 -21.91 26.26 0.90
N SER A 518 -22.73 25.37 0.33
CA SER A 518 -23.13 24.08 0.90
C SER A 518 -23.27 23.04 -0.20
N ASP A 519 -23.57 21.81 0.16
CA ASP A 519 -23.92 20.73 -0.76
C ASP A 519 -25.10 21.13 -1.64
N VAL A 520 -25.10 20.64 -2.89
CA VAL A 520 -26.05 21.07 -3.92
C VAL A 520 -26.76 19.88 -4.53
N THR A 521 -28.07 20.03 -4.74
CA THR A 521 -28.86 19.08 -5.53
C THR A 521 -29.30 19.74 -6.84
N ILE A 522 -29.00 19.09 -7.96
CA ILE A 522 -29.33 19.53 -9.31
C ILE A 522 -30.01 18.40 -10.10
N THR A 523 -30.47 18.74 -11.29
CA THR A 523 -30.91 17.74 -12.28
C THR A 523 -29.86 17.58 -13.38
N VAL A 524 -29.78 16.40 -13.95
CA VAL A 524 -28.93 16.09 -15.11
C VAL A 524 -28.97 17.21 -16.16
N GLY A 525 -27.78 17.62 -16.65
CA GLY A 525 -27.58 18.70 -17.61
C GLY A 525 -27.47 20.09 -16.99
N GLN A 526 -27.68 20.24 -15.69
CA GLN A 526 -27.45 21.52 -14.99
C GLN A 526 -26.00 21.67 -14.57
N SER A 527 -25.59 22.92 -14.30
CA SER A 527 -24.26 23.26 -13.85
C SER A 527 -24.25 23.80 -12.43
N VAL A 528 -23.12 23.59 -11.76
CA VAL A 528 -22.80 24.19 -10.45
C VAL A 528 -21.63 25.13 -10.64
N PHE A 529 -21.72 26.36 -10.10
CA PHE A 529 -20.64 27.32 -10.14
C PHE A 529 -19.67 27.08 -8.97
N PHE A 530 -18.37 26.88 -9.26
CA PHE A 530 -17.34 26.69 -8.26
C PHE A 530 -16.41 27.89 -8.18
N ALA A 531 -16.08 28.27 -6.94
CA ALA A 531 -15.06 29.22 -6.58
C ALA A 531 -14.45 28.83 -5.25
N GLY A 532 -13.15 29.07 -5.09
CA GLY A 532 -12.42 28.79 -3.86
C GLY A 532 -11.38 29.86 -3.56
N SER A 533 -10.86 29.81 -2.37
CA SER A 533 -9.74 30.60 -1.90
C SER A 533 -8.80 29.72 -1.09
N GLY A 534 -7.59 30.17 -0.88
CA GLY A 534 -6.64 29.54 0.02
C GLY A 534 -5.93 30.59 0.86
N SER A 535 -5.53 30.21 2.04
CA SER A 535 -4.68 31.01 2.93
C SER A 535 -3.54 30.16 3.44
N ASP A 536 -2.39 30.78 3.65
CA ASP A 536 -1.18 30.17 4.16
C ASP A 536 -0.70 30.98 5.36
N PRO A 537 -0.45 30.35 6.54
CA PRO A 537 -0.08 31.06 7.75
C PRO A 537 1.27 31.79 7.69
N ASP A 538 2.23 31.29 6.90
CA ASP A 538 3.62 31.76 6.85
C ASP A 538 4.18 31.94 5.43
N GLY A 539 3.33 31.77 4.41
CA GLY A 539 3.69 31.92 3.01
C GLY A 539 2.56 32.43 2.13
N THR A 540 2.48 31.91 0.92
CA THR A 540 1.44 32.25 -0.07
C THR A 540 0.97 31.01 -0.81
N VAL A 541 -0.33 30.92 -1.06
CA VAL A 541 -0.90 29.89 -1.94
C VAL A 541 -0.49 30.16 -3.39
N THR A 542 0.19 29.20 -4.02
CA THR A 542 0.71 29.31 -5.39
C THR A 542 -0.08 28.50 -6.39
N ALA A 543 -0.80 27.46 -5.95
CA ALA A 543 -1.57 26.60 -6.85
C ALA A 543 -2.92 26.18 -6.25
N TYR A 544 -3.88 25.98 -7.16
CA TYR A 544 -5.19 25.43 -6.87
C TYR A 544 -5.37 24.15 -7.72
N SER A 545 -5.97 23.13 -7.13
CA SER A 545 -6.29 21.90 -7.83
C SER A 545 -7.70 21.45 -7.43
N TRP A 546 -8.61 21.49 -8.41
CA TRP A 546 -9.97 21.01 -8.25
C TRP A 546 -10.15 19.65 -8.89
N SER A 547 -10.90 18.80 -8.23
CA SER A 547 -11.42 17.54 -8.76
C SER A 547 -12.94 17.59 -8.78
N PHE A 548 -13.54 17.32 -9.93
CA PHE A 548 -15.00 17.29 -10.15
C PHE A 548 -15.41 15.93 -10.72
N PRO A 549 -15.44 14.85 -9.91
CA PRO A 549 -15.93 13.55 -10.38
C PRO A 549 -17.34 13.71 -11.00
N GLY A 550 -17.55 13.11 -12.18
CA GLY A 550 -18.82 13.21 -12.93
C GLY A 550 -19.12 14.56 -13.56
N GLY A 551 -18.29 15.56 -13.33
CA GLY A 551 -18.42 16.91 -13.89
C GLY A 551 -17.65 17.13 -15.20
N ASN A 552 -18.03 18.16 -15.92
CA ASN A 552 -17.34 18.66 -17.12
C ASN A 552 -17.16 20.18 -17.02
N PRO A 553 -15.91 20.68 -16.89
CA PRO A 553 -14.65 19.95 -16.84
C PRO A 553 -14.55 19.06 -15.59
N SER A 554 -13.72 18.00 -15.65
CA SER A 554 -13.50 17.09 -14.52
C SER A 554 -12.44 17.59 -13.52
N THR A 555 -11.63 18.56 -13.92
CA THR A 555 -10.59 19.18 -13.10
C THR A 555 -10.42 20.67 -13.46
N SER A 556 -9.80 21.44 -12.55
CA SER A 556 -9.40 22.83 -12.84
C SER A 556 -8.22 23.22 -11.95
N SER A 557 -7.34 24.08 -12.46
CA SER A 557 -6.26 24.71 -11.71
C SER A 557 -6.52 26.20 -11.36
N LEU A 558 -7.72 26.68 -11.62
CA LEU A 558 -8.11 28.06 -11.32
C LEU A 558 -8.70 28.18 -9.91
N ALA A 559 -8.43 29.25 -9.20
CA ALA A 559 -9.13 29.55 -7.94
C ALA A 559 -10.67 29.61 -8.14
N THR A 560 -11.10 30.08 -9.31
CA THR A 560 -12.51 30.15 -9.70
C THR A 560 -12.71 29.37 -10.98
N PRO A 561 -13.01 28.06 -10.92
CA PRO A 561 -13.28 27.23 -12.09
C PRO A 561 -14.48 27.69 -12.93
N GLY A 562 -15.47 28.30 -12.29
CA GLY A 562 -16.72 28.67 -12.93
C GLY A 562 -17.73 27.53 -12.94
N ASN A 563 -18.52 27.43 -14.01
CA ASN A 563 -19.57 26.42 -14.13
C ASN A 563 -19.02 25.05 -14.54
N VAL A 564 -19.38 24.02 -13.75
CA VAL A 564 -19.15 22.60 -14.05
C VAL A 564 -20.49 21.93 -14.30
N ILE A 565 -20.65 21.29 -15.48
CA ILE A 565 -21.91 20.65 -15.91
C ILE A 565 -21.87 19.17 -15.50
N TYR A 566 -22.98 18.65 -14.96
CA TYR A 566 -23.13 17.25 -14.60
C TYR A 566 -24.17 16.57 -15.49
N ASN A 567 -23.73 15.63 -16.33
CA ASN A 567 -24.57 14.95 -17.32
C ASN A 567 -24.98 13.52 -16.94
N THR A 568 -24.56 13.04 -15.77
CA THR A 568 -24.86 11.69 -15.29
C THR A 568 -25.50 11.78 -13.91
N PRO A 569 -26.63 11.08 -13.64
CA PRO A 569 -27.20 11.00 -12.31
C PRO A 569 -26.23 10.31 -11.34
N GLY A 570 -26.22 10.77 -10.08
CA GLY A 570 -25.35 10.22 -9.05
C GLY A 570 -25.02 11.24 -7.97
N THR A 571 -24.16 10.85 -7.04
CA THR A 571 -23.63 11.73 -5.98
C THR A 571 -22.13 11.83 -6.12
N PHE A 572 -21.61 13.03 -6.24
CA PHE A 572 -20.20 13.31 -6.55
C PHE A 572 -19.60 14.26 -5.54
N ALA A 573 -18.40 13.97 -5.05
CA ALA A 573 -17.66 14.87 -4.16
C ALA A 573 -16.73 15.76 -4.99
N ALA A 574 -17.02 17.04 -5.06
CA ALA A 574 -16.10 18.04 -5.63
C ALA A 574 -15.13 18.50 -4.54
N THR A 575 -13.83 18.45 -4.79
CA THR A 575 -12.77 18.78 -3.82
C THR A 575 -11.87 19.89 -4.33
N LEU A 576 -11.37 20.73 -3.41
CA LEU A 576 -10.35 21.73 -3.67
C LEU A 576 -9.10 21.41 -2.84
N THR A 577 -7.96 21.29 -3.49
CA THR A 577 -6.65 21.26 -2.84
C THR A 577 -5.87 22.53 -3.21
N VAL A 578 -5.23 23.14 -2.23
CA VAL A 578 -4.33 24.29 -2.44
C VAL A 578 -2.90 23.93 -2.07
N THR A 579 -1.94 24.55 -2.77
CA THR A 579 -0.49 24.36 -2.54
C THR A 579 0.16 25.70 -2.31
N ASP A 580 1.09 25.77 -1.35
CA ASP A 580 1.84 26.98 -1.00
C ASP A 580 3.10 27.19 -1.88
N ASN A 581 3.88 28.20 -1.53
CA ASN A 581 5.14 28.55 -2.21
C ASN A 581 6.32 27.62 -1.84
N ALA A 582 6.19 26.80 -0.81
CA ALA A 582 7.19 25.82 -0.41
C ALA A 582 6.86 24.40 -0.91
N GLY A 583 5.66 24.19 -1.46
CA GLY A 583 5.21 22.92 -2.03
C GLY A 583 4.36 22.06 -1.08
N LEU A 584 4.02 22.56 0.12
CA LEU A 584 3.07 21.88 0.99
C LEU A 584 1.64 22.06 0.48
N THR A 585 0.80 21.05 0.76
CA THR A 585 -0.60 21.06 0.35
C THR A 585 -1.51 21.05 1.58
N ASP A 586 -2.74 21.55 1.39
CA ASP A 586 -3.78 21.47 2.43
C ASP A 586 -3.94 20.01 2.90
N PRO A 587 -3.69 19.72 4.18
CA PRO A 587 -3.82 18.36 4.72
C PRO A 587 -5.28 17.89 4.86
N ASN A 588 -6.26 18.82 4.74
CA ASN A 588 -7.69 18.55 4.88
C ASN A 588 -8.48 19.26 3.76
N PRO A 589 -8.33 18.86 2.49
CA PRO A 589 -8.97 19.52 1.37
C PRO A 589 -10.50 19.60 1.53
N PRO A 590 -11.11 20.80 1.47
CA PRO A 590 -12.55 20.95 1.57
C PRO A 590 -13.27 20.31 0.39
N SER A 591 -14.48 19.77 0.66
CA SER A 591 -15.32 19.16 -0.35
C SER A 591 -16.77 19.66 -0.30
N ARG A 592 -17.50 19.45 -1.42
CA ARG A 592 -18.95 19.65 -1.55
C ARG A 592 -19.56 18.46 -2.25
N MET A 593 -20.65 17.96 -1.71
CA MET A 593 -21.42 16.88 -2.33
C MET A 593 -22.40 17.47 -3.35
N ILE A 594 -22.34 16.95 -4.58
CA ILE A 594 -23.23 17.32 -5.68
C ILE A 594 -24.13 16.12 -5.96
N THR A 595 -25.42 16.24 -5.62
CA THR A 595 -26.42 15.23 -5.94
C THR A 595 -27.09 15.59 -7.25
N VAL A 596 -26.92 14.74 -8.25
CA VAL A 596 -27.49 14.92 -9.60
C VAL A 596 -28.67 13.97 -9.76
N ASN A 597 -29.86 14.52 -9.77
CA ASN A 597 -31.09 13.75 -9.98
C ASN A 597 -31.30 13.45 -11.48
N PRO A 598 -31.89 12.31 -11.83
CA PRO A 598 -32.33 12.04 -13.19
C PRO A 598 -33.29 13.11 -13.70
N ALA A 599 -33.34 13.34 -14.99
CA ALA A 599 -34.28 14.24 -15.62
C ALA A 599 -35.75 13.76 -15.36
N PRO A 600 -36.69 14.69 -15.16
CA PRO A 600 -38.10 14.34 -15.14
C PRO A 600 -38.51 13.61 -16.41
N ASP A 601 -39.24 12.51 -16.27
CA ASP A 601 -39.72 11.69 -17.39
C ASP A 601 -41.05 11.03 -17.04
N PHE A 602 -41.73 10.43 -18.01
CA PHE A 602 -42.93 9.64 -17.81
C PHE A 602 -42.81 8.30 -18.53
N SER A 603 -43.65 7.37 -18.13
CA SER A 603 -43.84 6.11 -18.86
C SER A 603 -45.27 5.96 -19.29
N ILE A 604 -45.51 5.20 -20.36
CA ILE A 604 -46.83 4.88 -20.88
C ILE A 604 -47.06 3.36 -20.90
N SER A 605 -48.20 2.93 -20.47
CA SER A 605 -48.63 1.54 -20.55
C SER A 605 -50.09 1.44 -20.98
N ALA A 606 -50.50 0.31 -21.52
CA ALA A 606 -51.88 0.08 -21.92
C ALA A 606 -52.35 -1.34 -21.57
N THR A 607 -53.58 -1.46 -21.11
CA THR A 607 -54.18 -2.74 -20.74
C THR A 607 -55.63 -2.80 -21.18
N PRO A 608 -56.10 -3.97 -21.67
CA PRO A 608 -55.32 -5.19 -21.93
C PRO A 608 -54.41 -5.01 -23.14
N SER A 609 -53.39 -5.89 -23.30
CA SER A 609 -52.43 -5.84 -24.43
C SER A 609 -53.07 -6.25 -25.77
N SER A 610 -54.25 -6.84 -25.74
CA SER A 610 -55.00 -7.23 -26.93
C SER A 610 -56.51 -7.18 -26.70
N GLN A 611 -57.27 -6.83 -27.73
CA GLN A 611 -58.74 -6.82 -27.75
C GLN A 611 -59.25 -7.41 -29.06
N ILE A 612 -60.40 -8.06 -28.95
CA ILE A 612 -61.20 -8.54 -30.11
C ILE A 612 -62.43 -7.68 -30.21
N VAL A 613 -62.77 -7.19 -31.41
CA VAL A 613 -63.92 -6.32 -31.62
C VAL A 613 -64.67 -6.75 -32.87
N VAL A 614 -65.99 -6.82 -32.76
CA VAL A 614 -66.88 -6.99 -33.91
C VAL A 614 -67.06 -5.63 -34.59
N ARG A 615 -67.13 -5.61 -35.91
CA ARG A 615 -67.37 -4.40 -36.69
C ARG A 615 -68.68 -3.75 -36.23
N THR A 616 -68.74 -2.41 -36.18
CA THR A 616 -69.81 -1.54 -35.69
C THR A 616 -69.95 -1.54 -34.16
N THR A 617 -69.16 -2.32 -33.40
CA THR A 617 -69.10 -2.24 -31.96
C THR A 617 -67.79 -1.59 -31.51
N SER A 618 -67.72 -1.12 -30.28
CA SER A 618 -66.52 -0.49 -29.71
C SER A 618 -65.79 -1.44 -28.76
N THR A 619 -64.48 -1.31 -28.71
CA THR A 619 -63.66 -1.87 -27.65
C THR A 619 -62.72 -0.81 -27.06
N SER A 620 -62.15 -1.09 -25.91
CA SER A 620 -61.31 -0.08 -25.23
C SER A 620 -60.04 -0.64 -24.61
N PHE A 621 -59.06 0.20 -24.51
CA PHE A 621 -57.80 0.00 -23.81
C PHE A 621 -57.65 1.09 -22.74
N SER A 622 -57.32 0.73 -21.52
CA SER A 622 -56.94 1.68 -20.47
C SER A 622 -55.47 2.07 -20.65
N VAL A 623 -55.21 3.30 -20.96
CA VAL A 623 -53.86 3.86 -21.15
C VAL A 623 -53.45 4.58 -19.86
N THR A 624 -52.34 4.18 -19.27
CA THR A 624 -51.87 4.77 -18.01
C THR A 624 -50.55 5.51 -18.27
N ILE A 625 -50.48 6.74 -17.81
CA ILE A 625 -49.28 7.56 -17.73
C ILE A 625 -48.79 7.52 -16.28
N SER A 626 -47.51 7.18 -16.09
CA SER A 626 -46.84 7.19 -14.78
C SER A 626 -45.67 8.18 -14.80
N SER A 627 -45.75 9.17 -13.93
CA SER A 627 -44.69 10.17 -13.73
C SER A 627 -43.44 9.52 -13.10
N ALA A 628 -42.28 9.89 -13.56
CA ALA A 628 -40.99 9.53 -13.00
C ALA A 628 -40.14 10.78 -12.73
N ASN A 629 -39.28 10.73 -11.73
CA ASN A 629 -38.33 11.78 -11.38
C ASN A 629 -38.95 13.19 -11.23
N GLY A 630 -40.18 13.26 -10.70
CA GLY A 630 -40.86 14.55 -10.51
C GLY A 630 -41.49 15.17 -11.76
N PHE A 631 -41.70 14.38 -12.81
CA PHE A 631 -42.42 14.88 -14.01
C PHE A 631 -43.84 15.33 -13.66
N SER A 632 -44.18 16.56 -14.04
CA SER A 632 -45.48 17.17 -13.82
C SER A 632 -46.09 17.75 -15.11
N GLY A 633 -45.47 17.47 -16.25
CA GLY A 633 -45.91 17.96 -17.57
C GLY A 633 -47.23 17.33 -18.00
N THR A 634 -47.87 17.96 -19.01
CA THR A 634 -49.05 17.41 -19.67
C THR A 634 -48.63 16.52 -20.83
N VAL A 635 -49.07 15.27 -20.83
CA VAL A 635 -48.81 14.29 -21.89
C VAL A 635 -50.01 14.31 -22.85
N SER A 636 -49.75 14.61 -24.12
CA SER A 636 -50.71 14.51 -25.22
C SER A 636 -50.70 13.10 -25.78
N LEU A 637 -51.83 12.43 -25.79
CA LEU A 637 -52.02 11.07 -26.30
C LEU A 637 -52.45 11.06 -27.76
N ASN A 638 -51.82 10.21 -28.54
CA ASN A 638 -52.18 9.92 -29.94
C ASN A 638 -52.15 8.41 -30.19
N VAL A 639 -52.89 7.97 -31.20
CA VAL A 639 -52.87 6.56 -31.65
C VAL A 639 -52.68 6.49 -33.15
N SER A 640 -51.85 5.58 -33.59
CA SER A 640 -51.60 5.25 -35.00
C SER A 640 -51.78 3.76 -35.25
N GLY A 641 -51.76 3.34 -36.52
CA GLY A 641 -51.95 1.94 -36.89
C GLY A 641 -53.42 1.50 -36.90
N LEU A 642 -54.37 2.42 -36.84
CA LEU A 642 -55.79 2.11 -36.98
C LEU A 642 -56.10 1.46 -38.34
N PRO A 643 -56.95 0.42 -38.36
CA PRO A 643 -57.41 -0.11 -39.62
C PRO A 643 -58.24 0.95 -40.40
N SER A 644 -58.23 0.83 -41.74
CA SER A 644 -59.03 1.73 -42.56
C SER A 644 -60.51 1.71 -42.14
N ASN A 645 -61.17 2.87 -42.11
CA ASN A 645 -62.53 3.07 -41.70
C ASN A 645 -62.81 2.74 -40.22
N ALA A 646 -61.80 2.69 -39.35
CA ALA A 646 -61.99 2.67 -37.92
C ALA A 646 -61.78 4.07 -37.33
N THR A 647 -62.50 4.39 -36.27
CA THR A 647 -62.31 5.62 -35.50
C THR A 647 -61.74 5.27 -34.12
N ALA A 648 -61.00 6.20 -33.56
CA ALA A 648 -60.50 6.10 -32.19
C ALA A 648 -60.62 7.43 -31.47
N SER A 649 -60.85 7.36 -30.18
CA SER A 649 -60.90 8.54 -29.31
C SER A 649 -60.39 8.21 -27.92
N PHE A 650 -59.69 9.16 -27.30
CA PHE A 650 -59.31 9.11 -25.89
C PHE A 650 -60.39 9.80 -25.03
N SER A 651 -60.71 9.21 -23.87
CA SER A 651 -61.62 9.88 -22.89
C SER A 651 -61.02 11.18 -22.36
N ASP A 652 -59.69 11.20 -22.21
CA ASP A 652 -58.91 12.40 -21.91
C ASP A 652 -57.64 12.36 -22.76
N PRO A 653 -57.51 13.18 -23.83
CA PRO A 653 -56.33 13.18 -24.67
C PRO A 653 -55.13 13.92 -24.06
N LEU A 654 -55.30 14.58 -22.90
CA LEU A 654 -54.28 15.37 -22.20
C LEU A 654 -54.19 14.96 -20.74
N VAL A 655 -53.19 14.15 -20.38
CA VAL A 655 -52.99 13.68 -19.01
C VAL A 655 -51.85 14.46 -18.36
N THR A 656 -52.14 15.14 -17.24
CA THR A 656 -51.09 15.91 -16.52
C THR A 656 -50.52 15.09 -15.38
N GLY A 657 -49.15 15.01 -15.37
CA GLY A 657 -48.39 14.20 -14.39
C GLY A 657 -48.68 12.71 -14.56
N SER A 658 -49.34 12.11 -13.57
CA SER A 658 -49.79 10.71 -13.61
C SER A 658 -51.29 10.64 -13.75
N GLY A 659 -51.80 9.69 -14.54
CA GLY A 659 -53.23 9.49 -14.72
C GLY A 659 -53.53 8.42 -15.76
N SER A 660 -54.80 8.26 -16.08
CA SER A 660 -55.24 7.29 -17.07
C SER A 660 -56.24 7.88 -18.04
N SER A 661 -56.24 7.39 -19.26
CA SER A 661 -57.21 7.71 -20.29
C SER A 661 -57.69 6.42 -20.97
N THR A 662 -58.95 6.37 -21.38
CA THR A 662 -59.50 5.24 -22.10
C THR A 662 -59.45 5.49 -23.59
N LEU A 663 -58.68 4.70 -24.32
CA LEU A 663 -58.70 4.66 -25.79
C LEU A 663 -59.88 3.76 -26.22
N THR A 664 -60.89 4.36 -26.82
CA THR A 664 -62.02 3.63 -27.44
C THR A 664 -61.79 3.54 -28.94
N VAL A 665 -61.90 2.31 -29.48
CA VAL A 665 -61.73 2.06 -30.93
C VAL A 665 -63.02 1.44 -31.47
N THR A 666 -63.52 2.02 -32.54
CA THR A 666 -64.77 1.60 -33.18
C THR A 666 -64.53 1.33 -34.67
N PRO A 667 -64.40 0.07 -35.09
CA PRO A 667 -64.38 -0.27 -36.50
C PRO A 667 -65.73 -0.07 -37.17
N ALA A 668 -65.77 0.53 -38.36
CA ALA A 668 -66.95 0.63 -39.20
C ALA A 668 -67.29 -0.77 -39.85
N LEU A 669 -68.49 -0.90 -40.40
CA LEU A 669 -68.86 -2.13 -41.14
C LEU A 669 -67.88 -2.41 -42.32
N SER A 670 -67.35 -1.34 -42.93
CA SER A 670 -66.36 -1.43 -44.01
C SER A 670 -64.93 -1.64 -43.60
N THR A 671 -64.63 -1.71 -42.29
CA THR A 671 -63.28 -2.03 -41.79
C THR A 671 -62.90 -3.47 -42.12
N PRO A 672 -61.75 -3.70 -42.81
CA PRO A 672 -61.37 -5.09 -43.11
C PRO A 672 -61.12 -5.92 -41.84
N PRO A 673 -61.57 -7.18 -41.79
CA PRO A 673 -61.20 -8.09 -40.70
C PRO A 673 -59.69 -8.34 -40.73
N GLY A 674 -59.09 -8.47 -39.55
CA GLY A 674 -57.63 -8.72 -39.45
C GLY A 674 -57.03 -8.37 -38.07
N ILE A 675 -55.76 -8.59 -37.92
CA ILE A 675 -55.00 -8.27 -36.73
C ILE A 675 -54.20 -6.97 -36.98
N TYR A 676 -54.39 -5.99 -36.16
CA TYR A 676 -53.79 -4.66 -36.27
C TYR A 676 -53.00 -4.32 -35.04
N THR A 677 -51.78 -3.80 -35.23
CA THR A 677 -51.00 -3.23 -34.13
C THR A 677 -51.30 -1.74 -34.01
N LEU A 678 -51.89 -1.34 -32.90
CA LEU A 678 -52.08 0.06 -32.58
C LEU A 678 -50.94 0.56 -31.74
N THR A 679 -50.26 1.64 -32.19
CA THR A 679 -49.20 2.29 -31.42
C THR A 679 -49.82 3.53 -30.75
N ILE A 680 -49.87 3.48 -29.40
CA ILE A 680 -50.33 4.60 -28.56
C ILE A 680 -49.12 5.38 -28.15
N THR A 681 -49.01 6.65 -28.51
CA THR A 681 -47.87 7.52 -28.23
C THR A 681 -48.31 8.66 -27.32
N GLY A 682 -47.55 8.86 -26.24
CA GLY A 682 -47.66 10.02 -25.37
C GLY A 682 -46.49 10.98 -25.66
N THR A 683 -46.78 12.26 -25.81
CA THR A 683 -45.74 13.30 -26.02
C THR A 683 -45.91 14.44 -25.02
N SER A 684 -44.77 14.92 -24.46
CA SER A 684 -44.76 16.10 -23.59
C SER A 684 -43.43 16.84 -23.75
N GLY A 685 -43.47 18.06 -24.30
CA GLY A 685 -42.23 18.79 -24.64
C GLY A 685 -41.34 17.99 -25.61
N GLY A 686 -40.12 17.71 -25.21
CA GLY A 686 -39.17 16.88 -25.99
C GLY A 686 -39.27 15.37 -25.72
N LEU A 687 -40.09 14.94 -24.77
CA LEU A 687 -40.27 13.52 -24.38
C LEU A 687 -41.30 12.85 -25.25
N SER A 688 -41.07 11.61 -25.64
CA SER A 688 -42.01 10.80 -26.41
C SER A 688 -41.84 9.32 -26.04
N HIS A 689 -42.92 8.71 -25.56
CA HIS A 689 -42.97 7.28 -25.23
C HIS A 689 -44.18 6.63 -25.91
N SER A 690 -44.06 5.34 -26.25
CA SER A 690 -45.16 4.62 -26.91
C SER A 690 -45.31 3.21 -26.38
N VAL A 691 -46.52 2.69 -26.51
CA VAL A 691 -46.88 1.33 -26.21
C VAL A 691 -47.73 0.75 -27.34
N ASN A 692 -47.46 -0.51 -27.68
CA ASN A 692 -48.24 -1.23 -28.67
C ASN A 692 -49.33 -2.09 -28.04
N VAL A 693 -50.52 -2.08 -28.63
CA VAL A 693 -51.59 -3.03 -28.31
C VAL A 693 -52.11 -3.68 -29.59
N THR A 694 -52.67 -4.87 -29.48
CA THR A 694 -53.20 -5.61 -30.61
C THR A 694 -54.71 -5.50 -30.66
N LEU A 695 -55.23 -5.09 -31.82
CA LEU A 695 -56.68 -5.08 -32.10
C LEU A 695 -56.98 -6.16 -33.13
N MET A 696 -57.83 -7.11 -32.81
CA MET A 696 -58.36 -8.10 -33.75
C MET A 696 -59.78 -7.71 -34.15
N VAL A 697 -59.98 -7.35 -35.40
CA VAL A 697 -61.30 -6.99 -35.97
C VAL A 697 -61.90 -8.25 -36.61
N ILE A 698 -63.14 -8.62 -36.23
CA ILE A 698 -63.85 -9.75 -36.77
C ILE A 698 -65.20 -9.35 -37.36
#